data_d5ccfd1e55a8e9a7b45368303c2ed268
#
_entry.id   d5ccfd1e55a8e9a7b45368303c2ed268
#
_cell.length_a   1.000
_cell.length_b   1.000
_cell.length_c   1.000
_cell.angle_alpha   90.00
_cell.angle_beta   90.00
_cell.angle_gamma   90.00
#
_symmetry.space_group_name_H-M   'P 1'
#
loop_
_entity.id
_entity.type
_entity.pdbx_description
1 polymer ?
#
loop_
_entity_poly.entity_id
_entity_poly.type
_entity_poly.pdbx_seq_one_letter_code
_entity_poly.pdbx_strand_id
1 'polypeptide(L)'
;MRISLALLFAVVLQLPAENGYAQRTHVAISMNNVSVEQILNKIEETSDYVFLYNDKTIQKNRIVSVRNKSGKILDILDDIFKGTDITYTVVDKQIILSTNKMQLVQQEGQIQVKGVVKDAGGDPLIGVNVKVKDSTVGTITDINGNFSLQAKKGDVLEVSYVGYATKTVRVQNAQVLNIVLTEDTEVLNEVVVTALGIKKEAKSLSYNVQQVSNDEITRIADANFVNNLNGKVAGVTINSSSAGVGGSSRVVMRGTKSLNGNNNALYVVDGIPMSDMSAASTQPTDSYEGAGQSGDPISGLNPEDIESISVLSGPSAAALYGSAAANGVVMITTKKGREGRTSVSISNNTTFSAPLVLPEFQNTYGQTEVGSYYSWGSKLNTPSSYDPKDFFQTGVNVTNAASLSTGTDKNQTYLSLGTTNANGIIHNNDYERYNVTVRNVAKMLKDKLTLDLSFMLSSVKEQNMTSQGLYYNPLVPLYLFPAGDDFSKVQAYQRYDSERNLLTQYWPYSTSLALQNPYWITEHIKIPNHKNRYMATASAKYDFADWINVTARAKMDRNNERRERMYDAGTNTLFASKYGYYSKSNIENQQIYGELLLNINKYFVDNTLNLTANVGANFENNDYQSDYFGGKLKSVANLFTFGNVDTSEKNLANQYGYHLKKRAIFGSAQIGYKSMAYLDVTARNDWSSTFKGTNTGSFFYPSIGLSGIITDIFRCSTDIMPYMKVRVSYSEVGNSPDVFLAIPTYALVDGVPVTQSRRPNPNLKPERTKSWEAGFNFVFFKNSLRLDGSIYQSRTYNQFFERTLSSTTGYKSEVVNGGRVDNKGIELSLRFEDKWGDFGWSSYLTYSLNKNKVVELLRNYEDPYTHELTSLDRIDMGGTSMYKMILTEGGSIGDIYVNTLRTDEHGAIYVHPSDQVVVTQPDEFVKAGNSAPKYNLGWGNTFSYKGLSLGFL
;
A
#
# COMPACT_ATOMS: atom_id res chain seq x y z
N MET A 1 -11.12 27.92 0.11
CA MET A 1 -10.01 27.03 -0.25
C MET A 1 -8.63 27.70 -0.34
N ARG A 2 -8.45 28.86 -1.01
CA ARG A 2 -7.13 29.56 -1.06
C ARG A 2 -6.69 30.15 0.30
N ILE A 3 -7.61 30.60 1.14
CA ILE A 3 -7.33 31.16 2.47
C ILE A 3 -6.98 30.06 3.49
N SER A 4 -7.62 28.90 3.39
CA SER A 4 -7.33 27.75 4.29
C SER A 4 -5.96 27.13 4.01
N LEU A 5 -5.51 27.14 2.75
CA LEU A 5 -4.18 26.65 2.37
C LEU A 5 -3.10 27.64 2.82
N ALA A 6 -3.36 28.94 2.74
CA ALA A 6 -2.45 30.00 3.22
C ALA A 6 -2.31 29.98 4.75
N LEU A 7 -3.39 29.70 5.48
CA LEU A 7 -3.36 29.52 6.93
C LEU A 7 -2.60 28.26 7.35
N LEU A 8 -2.73 27.17 6.61
CA LEU A 8 -1.95 25.94 6.85
C LEU A 8 -0.45 26.16 6.58
N PHE A 9 -0.11 26.88 5.50
CA PHE A 9 1.27 27.27 5.18
C PHE A 9 1.83 28.25 6.21
N ALA A 10 1.03 29.18 6.75
CA ALA A 10 1.46 30.11 7.78
C ALA A 10 1.77 29.41 9.12
N VAL A 11 1.07 28.32 9.45
CA VAL A 11 1.35 27.49 10.65
C VAL A 11 2.62 26.66 10.48
N VAL A 12 2.94 26.22 9.24
CA VAL A 12 4.14 25.43 8.96
C VAL A 12 5.42 26.30 8.90
N LEU A 13 5.29 27.60 8.57
CA LEU A 13 6.42 28.51 8.50
C LEU A 13 6.82 29.14 9.85
N GLN A 14 6.11 28.85 10.94
CA GLN A 14 6.49 29.26 12.29
C GLN A 14 7.31 28.18 13.02
N LEU A 15 8.32 27.64 12.36
CA LEU A 15 9.36 26.87 13.04
C LEU A 15 10.45 27.86 13.48
N PRO A 16 10.65 28.09 14.79
CA PRO A 16 11.80 28.86 15.23
C PRO A 16 13.06 28.03 14.99
N ALA A 17 13.96 28.55 14.17
CA ALA A 17 15.34 28.11 14.14
C ALA A 17 16.01 28.57 15.44
N GLU A 18 16.11 27.70 16.43
CA GLU A 18 16.85 27.97 17.64
C GLU A 18 18.36 27.98 17.36
N ASN A 19 18.91 29.17 17.20
CA ASN A 19 20.34 29.41 17.32
C ASN A 19 20.58 30.64 18.19
N GLY A 20 21.04 30.42 19.41
CA GLY A 20 21.75 31.43 20.23
C GLY A 20 20.95 32.68 20.58
N TYR A 21 19.75 32.55 21.16
CA TYR A 21 18.92 33.68 21.58
C TYR A 21 19.67 34.62 22.56
N ALA A 22 20.51 34.08 23.46
CA ALA A 22 21.27 34.84 24.44
C ALA A 22 22.27 35.86 23.86
N GLN A 23 22.78 35.65 22.64
CA GLN A 23 23.72 36.57 22.00
C GLN A 23 23.04 37.73 21.21
N ARG A 24 21.72 37.68 21.00
CA ARG A 24 20.99 38.65 20.18
C ARG A 24 19.95 39.49 20.91
N THR A 25 19.61 39.16 22.16
CA THR A 25 18.60 39.95 22.90
C THR A 25 19.28 41.18 23.50
N HIS A 26 18.84 42.36 23.08
CA HIS A 26 19.32 43.64 23.59
C HIS A 26 18.29 44.21 24.56
N VAL A 27 18.71 44.49 25.79
CA VAL A 27 17.88 45.07 26.82
C VAL A 27 18.44 46.44 27.17
N ALA A 28 17.62 47.43 27.01
CA ALA A 28 18.02 48.83 27.41
C ALA A 28 17.73 49.02 28.89
N ILE A 29 18.75 48.97 29.72
CA ILE A 29 18.65 49.21 31.17
C ILE A 29 19.59 50.34 31.54
N SER A 30 19.03 51.39 32.20
CA SER A 30 19.79 52.46 32.84
C SER A 30 19.28 52.65 34.28
N MET A 31 19.98 52.09 35.25
CA MET A 31 19.63 52.15 36.66
C MET A 31 20.84 52.54 37.48
N ASN A 32 20.71 53.53 38.34
CA ASN A 32 21.79 54.05 39.16
C ASN A 32 21.48 53.79 40.63
N ASN A 33 22.48 53.27 41.36
CA ASN A 33 22.46 53.06 42.80
C ASN A 33 21.33 52.12 43.29
N VAL A 34 21.16 50.98 42.58
CA VAL A 34 20.11 50.00 42.84
C VAL A 34 20.75 48.64 43.22
N SER A 35 19.97 47.78 43.90
CA SER A 35 20.49 46.45 44.22
C SER A 35 20.59 45.55 43.00
N VAL A 36 21.50 44.53 43.06
CA VAL A 36 21.66 43.51 42.03
C VAL A 36 20.32 42.82 41.76
N GLU A 37 19.56 42.50 42.81
CA GLU A 37 18.24 41.91 42.68
C GLU A 37 17.27 42.74 41.82
N GLN A 38 17.27 44.08 42.00
CA GLN A 38 16.42 44.99 41.19
C GLN A 38 16.83 44.99 39.73
N ILE A 39 18.11 44.80 39.40
CA ILE A 39 18.56 44.68 38.01
C ILE A 39 18.17 43.35 37.40
N LEU A 40 18.37 42.23 38.12
CA LEU A 40 17.97 40.89 37.64
C LEU A 40 16.47 40.85 37.41
N ASN A 41 15.63 41.31 38.33
CA ASN A 41 14.19 41.40 38.16
C ASN A 41 13.81 42.29 36.96
N LYS A 42 14.53 43.35 36.71
CA LYS A 42 14.28 44.23 35.57
C LYS A 42 14.61 43.56 34.23
N ILE A 43 15.66 42.74 34.20
CA ILE A 43 15.99 41.90 33.03
C ILE A 43 14.90 40.83 32.79
N GLU A 44 14.41 40.18 33.83
CA GLU A 44 13.29 39.23 33.73
C GLU A 44 12.00 39.85 33.22
N GLU A 45 11.67 41.07 33.69
CA GLU A 45 10.49 41.83 33.23
C GLU A 45 10.57 42.29 31.76
N THR A 46 11.80 42.52 31.27
CA THR A 46 12.03 43.10 29.92
C THR A 46 12.54 42.08 28.91
N SER A 47 12.71 40.85 29.30
CA SER A 47 13.18 39.75 28.44
C SER A 47 12.49 38.42 28.83
N ASP A 48 12.65 37.41 28.03
CA ASP A 48 12.14 36.07 28.31
C ASP A 48 13.08 35.23 29.20
N TYR A 49 14.12 35.84 29.81
CA TYR A 49 15.07 35.13 30.64
C TYR A 49 14.63 35.08 32.09
N VAL A 50 14.90 33.95 32.74
CA VAL A 50 14.67 33.73 34.18
C VAL A 50 16.00 33.44 34.89
N PHE A 51 16.27 34.06 36.02
CA PHE A 51 17.47 33.83 36.77
C PHE A 51 17.25 32.75 37.85
N LEU A 52 18.15 31.78 37.88
CA LEU A 52 18.20 30.75 38.92
C LEU A 52 19.43 30.96 39.77
N TYR A 53 19.23 31.27 41.05
CA TYR A 53 20.31 31.48 41.99
C TYR A 53 19.92 31.15 43.45
N ASN A 54 20.90 30.89 44.30
CA ASN A 54 20.68 30.69 45.70
C ASN A 54 20.89 32.03 46.43
N ASP A 55 19.90 32.50 47.19
CA ASP A 55 19.88 33.78 47.88
C ASP A 55 21.07 34.00 48.84
N LYS A 56 21.68 32.93 49.36
CA LYS A 56 22.87 33.00 50.21
C LYS A 56 24.19 33.12 49.47
N THR A 57 24.18 32.83 48.18
CA THR A 57 25.40 32.76 47.35
C THR A 57 25.63 34.05 46.58
N ILE A 58 24.55 34.76 46.22
CA ILE A 58 24.62 36.02 45.50
C ILE A 58 24.34 37.16 46.42
N GLN A 59 25.23 38.11 46.52
CA GLN A 59 25.07 39.34 47.32
C GLN A 59 23.99 40.23 46.69
N LYS A 60 22.74 39.77 46.68
CA LYS A 60 21.63 40.40 46.02
C LYS A 60 21.36 41.85 46.43
N ASN A 61 21.74 42.22 47.63
CA ASN A 61 21.59 43.58 48.20
C ASN A 61 22.76 44.50 47.82
N ARG A 62 23.78 44.01 47.09
CA ARG A 62 24.91 44.87 46.67
C ARG A 62 24.40 45.95 45.71
N ILE A 63 24.77 47.19 46.01
CA ILE A 63 24.39 48.34 45.21
C ILE A 63 25.33 48.49 44.03
N VAL A 64 24.74 48.56 42.85
CA VAL A 64 25.46 48.71 41.58
C VAL A 64 24.75 49.71 40.70
N SER A 65 25.45 50.23 39.71
CA SER A 65 24.88 51.15 38.69
C SER A 65 25.18 50.62 37.30
N VAL A 66 24.14 50.49 36.48
CA VAL A 66 24.23 50.06 35.07
C VAL A 66 23.83 51.22 34.18
N ARG A 67 24.73 51.66 33.30
CA ARG A 67 24.52 52.76 32.36
C ARG A 67 24.49 52.33 30.91
N ASN A 68 24.10 51.09 30.61
CA ASN A 68 24.10 50.56 29.26
C ASN A 68 22.75 50.84 28.59
N LYS A 69 22.72 51.63 27.53
CA LYS A 69 21.48 52.07 26.85
C LYS A 69 20.95 51.05 25.85
N SER A 70 21.79 50.08 25.43
CA SER A 70 21.36 49.00 24.50
C SER A 70 22.46 47.89 24.42
N GLY A 71 22.68 47.19 25.51
CA GLY A 71 23.66 46.11 25.57
C GLY A 71 23.00 44.70 25.53
N LYS A 72 23.81 43.71 25.15
CA LYS A 72 23.41 42.31 25.29
C LYS A 72 23.31 42.00 26.80
N ILE A 73 22.36 41.12 27.18
CA ILE A 73 22.16 40.72 28.59
C ILE A 73 23.46 40.21 29.22
N LEU A 74 24.25 39.46 28.48
CA LEU A 74 25.51 38.92 28.95
C LEU A 74 26.52 40.02 29.28
N ASP A 75 26.60 41.08 28.51
CA ASP A 75 27.48 42.24 28.75
C ASP A 75 27.06 43.00 30.03
N ILE A 76 25.74 43.04 30.29
CA ILE A 76 25.19 43.65 31.54
C ILE A 76 25.55 42.77 32.73
N LEU A 77 25.48 41.45 32.63
CA LEU A 77 25.86 40.52 33.71
C LEU A 77 27.36 40.56 33.98
N ASP A 78 28.19 40.69 32.94
CA ASP A 78 29.64 40.85 33.08
C ASP A 78 29.97 42.15 33.86
N ASP A 79 29.25 43.23 33.53
CA ASP A 79 29.45 44.53 34.23
C ASP A 79 29.04 44.47 35.71
N ILE A 80 27.89 43.91 36.02
CA ILE A 80 27.39 43.87 37.41
C ILE A 80 28.12 42.85 38.29
N PHE A 81 28.71 41.77 37.71
CA PHE A 81 29.46 40.76 38.46
C PHE A 81 30.97 40.93 38.36
N LYS A 82 31.46 41.93 37.66
CA LYS A 82 32.88 42.25 37.55
C LYS A 82 33.53 42.41 38.89
N GLY A 83 34.59 41.65 39.17
CA GLY A 83 35.29 41.66 40.43
C GLY A 83 34.65 40.88 41.58
N THR A 84 33.66 40.04 41.26
CA THR A 84 33.07 39.11 42.21
C THR A 84 33.40 37.66 41.78
N ASP A 85 33.23 36.69 42.72
CA ASP A 85 33.42 35.27 42.46
C ASP A 85 32.18 34.62 41.75
N ILE A 86 31.25 35.43 41.25
CA ILE A 86 30.00 34.94 40.61
C ILE A 86 30.26 34.71 39.14
N THR A 87 29.91 33.52 38.70
CA THR A 87 29.90 33.11 37.28
C THR A 87 28.48 32.78 36.88
N TYR A 88 28.20 32.87 35.56
CA TYR A 88 26.87 32.52 35.06
C TYR A 88 26.97 31.53 33.88
N THR A 89 25.95 30.69 33.75
CA THR A 89 25.77 29.75 32.63
C THR A 89 24.37 29.91 32.09
N VAL A 90 24.27 30.03 30.77
CA VAL A 90 22.99 30.14 30.09
C VAL A 90 22.61 28.79 29.52
N VAL A 91 21.41 28.29 29.89
CA VAL A 91 20.81 27.05 29.40
C VAL A 91 19.40 27.42 28.95
N ASP A 92 19.17 27.43 27.67
CA ASP A 92 17.94 27.91 27.04
C ASP A 92 17.56 29.34 27.44
N LYS A 93 16.40 29.54 28.07
CA LYS A 93 15.92 30.80 28.62
C LYS A 93 16.23 30.97 30.14
N GLN A 94 17.11 30.16 30.68
CA GLN A 94 17.51 30.21 32.10
C GLN A 94 18.97 30.65 32.24
N ILE A 95 19.23 31.62 33.12
CA ILE A 95 20.56 32.09 33.49
C ILE A 95 20.84 31.64 34.92
N ILE A 96 21.75 30.68 35.06
CA ILE A 96 22.14 30.11 36.36
C ILE A 96 23.34 30.87 36.89
N LEU A 97 23.23 31.51 38.07
CA LEU A 97 24.30 32.23 38.73
C LEU A 97 24.91 31.33 39.80
N SER A 98 26.24 31.16 39.78
CA SER A 98 27.00 30.31 40.73
C SER A 98 28.32 30.97 41.13
N THR A 99 28.91 30.54 42.25
CA THR A 99 30.24 31.03 42.69
C THR A 99 31.34 30.01 42.37
N ASN A 100 32.53 30.49 42.03
CA ASN A 100 33.69 29.65 41.67
C ASN A 100 34.14 28.71 42.84
N LYS A 101 33.62 28.89 44.06
CA LYS A 101 33.89 28.03 45.20
C LYS A 101 33.06 26.72 45.23
N MET A 102 32.05 26.57 44.37
CA MET A 102 31.22 25.35 44.31
C MET A 102 31.82 24.17 43.52
N GLN A 103 33.01 24.32 42.94
CA GLN A 103 33.68 23.21 42.25
C GLN A 103 34.44 22.22 43.15
N LEU A 104 34.47 22.37 44.48
CA LEU A 104 35.20 21.50 45.39
C LEU A 104 34.41 21.11 46.66
N VAL A 105 33.16 20.71 46.55
CA VAL A 105 32.55 19.84 47.55
C VAL A 105 32.41 18.48 46.92
N GLN A 106 33.48 17.68 46.91
CA GLN A 106 33.40 16.23 46.80
C GLN A 106 32.46 15.75 47.91
N GLN A 107 31.26 15.27 47.52
CA GLN A 107 30.50 14.37 48.39
C GLN A 107 31.36 13.12 48.57
N GLU A 108 31.78 12.84 49.80
CA GLU A 108 32.50 11.62 50.15
C GLU A 108 31.78 10.40 49.57
N GLY A 109 32.43 9.67 48.65
CA GLY A 109 31.97 8.41 48.11
C GLY A 109 31.57 8.38 46.63
N GLN A 110 31.55 9.50 45.89
CA GLN A 110 31.35 9.47 44.42
C GLN A 110 32.69 9.43 43.70
N ILE A 111 32.78 8.56 42.69
CA ILE A 111 33.90 8.41 41.79
C ILE A 111 33.49 8.78 40.38
N GLN A 112 34.39 9.42 39.63
CA GLN A 112 34.19 9.66 38.20
C GLN A 112 34.42 8.35 37.44
N VAL A 113 33.39 7.79 36.88
CA VAL A 113 33.43 6.61 36.03
C VAL A 113 33.56 7.06 34.59
N LYS A 114 34.60 6.60 33.93
CA LYS A 114 34.80 6.80 32.48
C LYS A 114 34.74 5.46 31.77
N GLY A 115 34.34 5.45 30.51
CA GLY A 115 34.34 4.22 29.73
C GLY A 115 34.13 4.47 28.23
N VAL A 116 34.21 3.39 27.48
CA VAL A 116 33.94 3.35 26.06
C VAL A 116 32.87 2.26 25.82
N VAL A 117 31.87 2.58 25.03
CA VAL A 117 30.86 1.63 24.60
C VAL A 117 31.11 1.30 23.14
N LYS A 118 31.20 0.01 22.82
CA LYS A 118 31.43 -0.52 21.49
C LYS A 118 30.41 -1.60 21.16
N ASP A 119 30.26 -1.92 19.89
CA ASP A 119 29.55 -3.11 19.47
C ASP A 119 30.42 -4.37 19.54
N ALA A 120 29.85 -5.55 19.17
CA ALA A 120 30.58 -6.80 19.14
C ALA A 120 31.68 -6.84 18.06
N GLY A 121 31.60 -6.00 17.01
CA GLY A 121 32.62 -5.81 15.98
C GLY A 121 33.79 -4.92 16.41
N GLY A 122 33.64 -4.21 17.55
CA GLY A 122 34.64 -3.30 18.09
C GLY A 122 34.46 -1.82 17.69
N ASP A 123 33.41 -1.50 16.94
CA ASP A 123 33.09 -0.15 16.52
C ASP A 123 32.44 0.68 17.64
N PRO A 124 32.83 1.96 17.82
CA PRO A 124 32.31 2.80 18.88
C PRO A 124 30.84 3.17 18.65
N LEU A 125 30.00 3.02 19.65
CA LEU A 125 28.59 3.36 19.61
C LEU A 125 28.33 4.77 20.14
N ILE A 126 27.81 5.64 19.27
CA ILE A 126 27.48 7.05 19.54
C ILE A 126 26.08 7.14 20.12
N GLY A 127 25.87 7.99 21.14
CA GLY A 127 24.54 8.27 21.67
C GLY A 127 23.95 7.15 22.54
N VAL A 128 24.75 6.22 23.02
CA VAL A 128 24.36 5.19 23.98
C VAL A 128 24.01 5.84 25.30
N ASN A 129 22.85 5.54 25.85
CA ASN A 129 22.42 6.02 27.15
C ASN A 129 23.08 5.18 28.25
N VAL A 130 23.84 5.84 29.14
CA VAL A 130 24.51 5.26 30.30
C VAL A 130 23.97 5.93 31.53
N LYS A 131 23.15 5.23 32.34
CA LYS A 131 22.55 5.78 33.55
C LYS A 131 22.84 4.90 34.75
N VAL A 132 22.86 5.50 35.95
CA VAL A 132 22.89 4.74 37.21
C VAL A 132 21.48 4.19 37.44
N LYS A 133 21.35 2.87 37.59
CA LYS A 133 20.07 2.19 37.76
C LYS A 133 19.30 2.79 38.93
N ASP A 134 18.02 3.01 38.78
CA ASP A 134 17.11 3.60 39.76
C ASP A 134 17.49 5.04 40.19
N SER A 135 18.22 5.78 39.31
CA SER A 135 18.67 7.15 39.56
C SER A 135 18.44 8.02 38.34
N THR A 136 18.41 9.35 38.56
CA THR A 136 18.35 10.34 37.45
C THR A 136 19.75 10.70 36.91
N VAL A 137 20.83 10.12 37.49
CA VAL A 137 22.19 10.36 37.04
C VAL A 137 22.50 9.53 35.79
N GLY A 138 22.79 10.18 34.68
CA GLY A 138 23.10 9.52 33.42
C GLY A 138 23.87 10.42 32.44
N THR A 139 24.38 9.84 31.38
CA THR A 139 25.11 10.52 30.30
C THR A 139 24.89 9.75 28.99
N ILE A 140 25.29 10.35 27.88
CA ILE A 140 25.30 9.69 26.57
C ILE A 140 26.72 9.59 26.04
N THR A 141 27.02 8.59 25.21
CA THR A 141 28.36 8.43 24.60
C THR A 141 28.60 9.46 23.49
N ASP A 142 29.86 9.91 23.39
CA ASP A 142 30.35 10.79 22.31
C ASP A 142 30.55 10.05 20.96
N ILE A 143 31.08 10.75 19.95
CA ILE A 143 31.37 10.21 18.61
C ILE A 143 32.36 9.04 18.61
N ASN A 144 33.18 8.91 19.65
CA ASN A 144 34.16 7.84 19.83
C ASN A 144 33.65 6.76 20.80
N GLY A 145 32.37 6.80 21.17
CA GLY A 145 31.79 5.89 22.14
C GLY A 145 32.13 6.16 23.59
N ASN A 146 32.85 7.26 23.92
CA ASN A 146 33.27 7.55 25.27
C ASN A 146 32.15 8.15 26.10
N PHE A 147 32.11 7.80 27.40
CA PHE A 147 31.22 8.42 28.38
C PHE A 147 31.95 8.73 29.67
N SER A 148 31.40 9.67 30.41
CA SER A 148 31.87 10.02 31.76
C SER A 148 30.67 10.43 32.64
N LEU A 149 30.53 9.79 33.80
CA LEU A 149 29.48 10.13 34.78
C LEU A 149 29.98 9.95 36.22
N GLN A 150 29.29 10.58 37.16
CA GLN A 150 29.54 10.43 38.60
C GLN A 150 28.70 9.28 39.14
N ALA A 151 29.30 8.30 39.81
CA ALA A 151 28.61 7.18 40.45
C ALA A 151 29.31 6.77 41.74
N LYS A 152 28.62 6.05 42.61
CA LYS A 152 29.21 5.49 43.85
C LYS A 152 29.78 4.10 43.57
N LYS A 153 30.80 3.72 44.33
CA LYS A 153 31.27 2.34 44.32
C LYS A 153 30.12 1.40 44.75
N GLY A 154 29.84 0.41 43.94
CA GLY A 154 28.72 -0.52 44.09
C GLY A 154 27.49 -0.22 43.24
N ASP A 155 27.37 1.00 42.69
CA ASP A 155 26.27 1.35 41.78
C ASP A 155 26.26 0.44 40.57
N VAL A 156 25.08 0.22 40.00
CA VAL A 156 24.91 -0.53 38.74
C VAL A 156 24.60 0.48 37.61
N LEU A 157 25.45 0.51 36.63
CA LEU A 157 25.18 1.26 35.37
C LEU A 157 24.31 0.43 34.49
N GLU A 158 23.25 1.02 33.98
CA GLU A 158 22.38 0.49 32.92
C GLU A 158 22.76 1.19 31.61
N VAL A 159 23.24 0.40 30.63
CA VAL A 159 23.72 0.87 29.35
C VAL A 159 22.75 0.37 28.29
N SER A 160 22.04 1.28 27.64
CA SER A 160 21.00 0.95 26.67
C SER A 160 21.17 1.74 25.37
N TYR A 161 20.94 1.08 24.26
CA TYR A 161 21.00 1.67 22.91
C TYR A 161 19.95 1.01 22.02
N VAL A 162 19.38 1.77 21.10
CA VAL A 162 18.36 1.26 20.17
C VAL A 162 18.97 0.18 19.29
N GLY A 163 18.37 -1.01 19.28
CA GLY A 163 18.88 -2.17 18.54
C GLY A 163 19.94 -3.01 19.25
N TYR A 164 20.23 -2.71 20.54
CA TYR A 164 21.19 -3.47 21.34
C TYR A 164 20.57 -3.93 22.66
N ALA A 165 20.97 -5.12 23.10
CA ALA A 165 20.56 -5.65 24.41
C ALA A 165 21.08 -4.76 25.54
N THR A 166 20.20 -4.33 26.45
CA THR A 166 20.57 -3.52 27.62
C THR A 166 21.52 -4.27 28.51
N LYS A 167 22.69 -3.68 28.76
CA LYS A 167 23.73 -4.28 29.61
C LYS A 167 23.86 -3.56 30.94
N THR A 168 23.97 -4.32 32.02
CA THR A 168 24.22 -3.77 33.37
C THR A 168 25.67 -4.02 33.76
N VAL A 169 26.35 -2.97 34.28
CA VAL A 169 27.75 -3.04 34.71
C VAL A 169 27.87 -2.47 36.10
N ARG A 170 28.44 -3.22 37.03
CA ARG A 170 28.65 -2.76 38.41
C ARG A 170 29.92 -1.95 38.52
N VAL A 171 29.84 -0.77 39.11
CA VAL A 171 30.97 0.13 39.38
C VAL A 171 31.83 -0.41 40.55
N GLN A 172 33.06 -0.83 40.26
CA GLN A 172 33.94 -1.37 41.29
C GLN A 172 34.96 -0.34 41.78
N ASN A 173 35.69 0.33 40.89
CA ASN A 173 36.69 1.38 41.17
C ASN A 173 36.68 2.40 40.04
N ALA A 174 37.45 3.50 40.15
CA ALA A 174 37.67 4.48 39.08
C ALA A 174 38.53 3.89 37.91
N GLN A 175 37.96 2.92 37.21
CA GLN A 175 38.59 2.32 36.01
C GLN A 175 37.84 2.76 34.75
N VAL A 176 38.56 2.82 33.62
CA VAL A 176 37.93 3.00 32.32
C VAL A 176 37.18 1.71 31.96
N LEU A 177 35.85 1.78 31.87
CA LEU A 177 34.99 0.64 31.57
C LEU A 177 34.96 0.42 30.05
N ASN A 178 35.32 -0.76 29.60
CA ASN A 178 35.10 -1.21 28.24
C ASN A 178 33.78 -1.99 28.19
N ILE A 179 32.76 -1.40 27.61
CA ILE A 179 31.43 -2.00 27.56
C ILE A 179 31.15 -2.39 26.11
N VAL A 180 30.97 -3.68 25.87
CA VAL A 180 30.56 -4.20 24.58
C VAL A 180 29.07 -4.48 24.68
N LEU A 181 28.27 -3.82 23.84
CA LEU A 181 26.85 -4.15 23.63
C LEU A 181 26.76 -5.18 22.52
N THR A 182 25.91 -6.15 22.71
CA THR A 182 25.51 -7.11 21.65
C THR A 182 24.23 -6.62 21.03
N GLU A 183 24.10 -6.72 19.72
CA GLU A 183 22.85 -6.43 19.04
C GLU A 183 21.73 -7.24 19.69
N ASP A 184 20.59 -6.59 19.90
CA ASP A 184 19.41 -7.25 20.47
C ASP A 184 18.77 -8.13 19.38
N THR A 185 19.25 -9.36 19.28
CA THR A 185 18.75 -10.37 18.36
C THR A 185 17.50 -11.07 18.88
N GLU A 186 16.83 -10.55 19.92
CA GLU A 186 15.61 -11.14 20.43
C GLU A 186 14.43 -10.92 19.47
N VAL A 187 14.23 -11.87 18.55
CA VAL A 187 13.00 -12.09 17.74
C VAL A 187 11.76 -12.22 18.63
N LEU A 188 11.94 -12.49 19.90
CA LEU A 188 10.85 -12.71 20.84
C LEU A 188 9.96 -11.48 21.07
N ASN A 189 10.43 -10.27 20.76
CA ASN A 189 9.70 -9.03 20.95
C ASN A 189 9.41 -8.27 19.66
N GLU A 190 9.53 -8.91 18.49
CA GLU A 190 9.14 -8.30 17.22
C GLU A 190 7.68 -7.82 17.29
N VAL A 191 7.49 -6.51 17.13
CA VAL A 191 6.18 -5.87 17.16
C VAL A 191 5.70 -5.67 15.75
N VAL A 192 4.60 -6.30 15.41
CA VAL A 192 3.95 -6.15 14.11
C VAL A 192 2.68 -5.30 14.23
N VAL A 193 2.39 -4.54 13.19
CA VAL A 193 1.11 -3.84 13.10
C VAL A 193 0.06 -4.84 12.64
N THR A 194 -1.00 -4.96 13.42
CA THR A 194 -2.12 -5.87 13.16
C THR A 194 -3.38 -5.09 12.79
N ALA A 195 -4.50 -5.78 12.64
CA ALA A 195 -5.78 -5.14 12.34
C ALA A 195 -6.05 -3.92 13.25
N LEU A 196 -6.71 -2.90 12.68
CA LEU A 196 -6.98 -1.59 13.30
C LEU A 196 -5.71 -0.77 13.64
N GLY A 197 -4.56 -1.09 13.04
CA GLY A 197 -3.29 -0.40 13.33
C GLY A 197 -2.76 -0.66 14.74
N ILE A 198 -3.23 -1.71 15.41
CA ILE A 198 -2.80 -2.07 16.76
C ILE A 198 -1.46 -2.78 16.68
N LYS A 199 -0.48 -2.30 17.44
CA LYS A 199 0.81 -2.96 17.59
C LYS A 199 0.68 -4.14 18.54
N LYS A 200 1.04 -5.34 18.09
CA LYS A 200 1.09 -6.58 18.91
C LYS A 200 2.44 -7.27 18.74
N GLU A 201 2.85 -7.97 19.76
CA GLU A 201 4.02 -8.84 19.67
C GLU A 201 3.71 -10.00 18.69
N ALA A 202 4.60 -10.28 17.76
CA ALA A 202 4.42 -11.35 16.75
C ALA A 202 4.15 -12.71 17.42
N LYS A 203 4.76 -12.95 18.60
CA LYS A 203 4.55 -14.19 19.38
C LYS A 203 3.11 -14.36 19.84
N SER A 204 2.34 -13.29 20.06
CA SER A 204 0.98 -13.34 20.57
C SER A 204 -0.08 -13.62 19.51
N LEU A 205 0.26 -13.60 18.22
CA LEU A 205 -0.73 -13.71 17.13
C LEU A 205 -1.15 -15.16 16.87
N SER A 206 -2.45 -15.39 16.73
CA SER A 206 -3.03 -16.70 16.38
C SER A 206 -3.20 -16.92 14.86
N TYR A 207 -2.73 -15.98 14.02
CA TYR A 207 -2.82 -15.99 12.55
C TYR A 207 -1.50 -15.58 11.91
N ASN A 208 -1.37 -15.80 10.60
CA ASN A 208 -0.17 -15.44 9.85
C ASN A 208 -0.12 -13.95 9.53
N VAL A 209 1.02 -13.32 9.81
CA VAL A 209 1.37 -11.96 9.39
C VAL A 209 2.76 -12.00 8.79
N GLN A 210 2.89 -11.57 7.54
CA GLN A 210 4.18 -11.44 6.88
C GLN A 210 4.49 -9.96 6.73
N GLN A 211 5.66 -9.54 7.17
CA GLN A 211 6.08 -8.13 7.11
C GLN A 211 7.18 -7.95 6.07
N VAL A 212 7.06 -6.87 5.29
CA VAL A 212 8.05 -6.41 4.31
C VAL A 212 8.50 -5.02 4.73
N SER A 213 9.80 -4.83 4.86
CA SER A 213 10.40 -3.56 5.28
C SER A 213 10.42 -2.53 4.15
N ASN A 214 10.62 -1.25 4.50
CA ASN A 214 10.79 -0.18 3.50
C ASN A 214 11.92 -0.48 2.51
N ASP A 215 13.08 -0.93 3.00
CA ASP A 215 14.24 -1.22 2.15
C ASP A 215 13.97 -2.31 1.12
N GLU A 216 13.17 -3.32 1.48
CA GLU A 216 12.74 -4.36 0.55
C GLU A 216 11.76 -3.85 -0.51
N ILE A 217 10.98 -2.80 -0.20
CA ILE A 217 9.99 -2.21 -1.11
C ILE A 217 10.64 -1.21 -2.07
N THR A 218 11.60 -0.41 -1.57
CA THR A 218 12.19 0.72 -2.32
C THR A 218 13.45 0.36 -3.08
N ARG A 219 14.04 -0.80 -2.82
CA ARG A 219 15.30 -1.24 -3.45
C ARG A 219 15.22 -1.29 -4.98
N ILE A 220 14.08 -1.72 -5.53
CA ILE A 220 13.76 -1.62 -6.96
C ILE A 220 12.53 -0.75 -7.06
N ALA A 221 12.62 0.41 -7.71
CA ALA A 221 11.46 1.28 -7.86
C ALA A 221 10.60 0.79 -9.02
N ASP A 222 9.39 0.33 -8.70
CA ASP A 222 8.30 0.20 -9.66
C ASP A 222 7.36 1.40 -9.51
N ALA A 223 6.81 1.91 -10.60
CA ALA A 223 5.86 3.02 -10.55
C ALA A 223 4.61 2.66 -9.71
N ASN A 224 4.20 1.37 -9.71
CA ASN A 224 3.26 0.78 -8.77
C ASN A 224 3.99 -0.15 -7.79
N PHE A 225 4.35 0.37 -6.63
CA PHE A 225 5.18 -0.34 -5.63
C PHE A 225 4.58 -1.68 -5.15
N VAL A 226 3.29 -1.92 -5.37
CA VAL A 226 2.64 -3.19 -5.02
C VAL A 226 3.26 -4.36 -5.78
N ASN A 227 3.73 -4.12 -7.01
CA ASN A 227 4.45 -5.13 -7.80
C ASN A 227 5.70 -5.65 -7.09
N ASN A 228 6.34 -4.82 -6.26
CA ASN A 228 7.53 -5.19 -5.49
C ASN A 228 7.27 -6.22 -4.37
N LEU A 229 6.01 -6.52 -4.05
CA LEU A 229 5.64 -7.58 -3.11
C LEU A 229 5.64 -8.96 -3.77
N ASN A 230 5.68 -9.02 -5.12
CA ASN A 230 5.67 -10.27 -5.85
C ASN A 230 6.91 -11.13 -5.51
N GLY A 231 6.70 -12.41 -5.20
CA GLY A 231 7.77 -13.33 -4.80
C GLY A 231 8.31 -13.12 -3.38
N LYS A 232 7.97 -12.02 -2.68
CA LYS A 232 8.45 -11.72 -1.31
C LYS A 232 7.51 -12.20 -0.22
N VAL A 233 6.23 -12.35 -0.53
CA VAL A 233 5.17 -12.75 0.41
C VAL A 233 4.55 -14.06 -0.06
N ALA A 234 4.59 -15.09 0.79
CA ALA A 234 3.96 -16.38 0.48
C ALA A 234 2.43 -16.27 0.49
N GLY A 235 1.76 -16.96 -0.44
CA GLY A 235 0.29 -16.96 -0.56
C GLY A 235 -0.33 -15.76 -1.26
N VAL A 236 0.49 -14.87 -1.80
CA VAL A 236 0.06 -13.68 -2.56
C VAL A 236 0.43 -13.86 -4.03
N THR A 237 -0.57 -13.70 -4.89
CA THR A 237 -0.39 -13.64 -6.34
C THR A 237 -0.64 -12.22 -6.80
N ILE A 238 0.35 -11.60 -7.42
CA ILE A 238 0.26 -10.24 -7.96
C ILE A 238 0.34 -10.33 -9.46
N ASN A 239 -0.71 -9.86 -10.11
CA ASN A 239 -0.78 -9.76 -11.57
C ASN A 239 -0.82 -8.28 -11.93
N SER A 240 0.25 -7.79 -12.54
CA SER A 240 0.26 -6.46 -13.16
C SER A 240 -0.62 -6.45 -14.41
N SER A 241 -1.25 -5.32 -14.68
CA SER A 241 -2.07 -5.15 -15.88
C SER A 241 -1.19 -4.96 -17.14
N SER A 242 -1.79 -5.14 -18.30
CA SER A 242 -1.15 -4.83 -19.60
C SER A 242 -0.96 -3.34 -19.87
N ALA A 243 -1.40 -2.48 -18.97
CA ALA A 243 -1.35 -1.03 -19.12
C ALA A 243 0.05 -0.44 -19.31
N GLY A 244 1.08 -1.19 -18.94
CA GLY A 244 2.47 -0.74 -18.96
C GLY A 244 2.87 -0.07 -17.67
N VAL A 245 3.75 0.93 -17.75
CA VAL A 245 4.30 1.62 -16.57
C VAL A 245 3.20 2.33 -15.76
N GLY A 246 3.20 2.14 -14.45
CA GLY A 246 2.18 2.73 -13.54
C GLY A 246 0.79 2.07 -13.60
N GLY A 247 0.64 0.98 -14.37
CA GLY A 247 -0.62 0.25 -14.47
C GLY A 247 -1.08 -0.34 -13.14
N SER A 248 -2.37 -0.71 -13.08
CA SER A 248 -2.96 -1.33 -11.89
C SER A 248 -2.40 -2.72 -11.63
N SER A 249 -2.45 -3.16 -10.37
CA SER A 249 -2.02 -4.49 -9.96
C SER A 249 -3.14 -5.20 -9.22
N ARG A 250 -3.42 -6.42 -9.65
CA ARG A 250 -4.38 -7.30 -8.97
C ARG A 250 -3.67 -8.12 -7.91
N VAL A 251 -4.06 -7.95 -6.64
CA VAL A 251 -3.49 -8.68 -5.50
C VAL A 251 -4.51 -9.68 -5.00
N VAL A 252 -4.26 -10.97 -5.24
CA VAL A 252 -5.12 -12.07 -4.81
C VAL A 252 -4.41 -12.90 -3.75
N MET A 253 -5.06 -13.10 -2.61
CA MET A 253 -4.54 -13.90 -1.52
C MET A 253 -5.32 -15.21 -1.37
N ARG A 254 -4.58 -16.34 -1.38
CA ARG A 254 -5.14 -17.68 -1.20
C ARG A 254 -6.22 -18.05 -2.22
N GLY A 255 -6.07 -17.57 -3.45
CA GLY A 255 -6.94 -17.86 -4.60
C GLY A 255 -8.23 -17.05 -4.65
N THR A 256 -8.92 -17.15 -5.77
CA THR A 256 -10.21 -16.49 -6.03
C THR A 256 -11.32 -17.16 -5.20
N LYS A 257 -12.16 -16.35 -4.53
CA LYS A 257 -13.20 -16.82 -3.61
C LYS A 257 -14.61 -16.57 -4.12
N SER A 258 -14.85 -15.41 -4.74
CA SER A 258 -16.13 -15.01 -5.30
C SER A 258 -16.12 -15.15 -6.82
N LEU A 259 -17.23 -15.63 -7.38
CA LEU A 259 -17.41 -15.79 -8.83
C LEU A 259 -17.63 -14.45 -9.54
N ASN A 260 -18.45 -13.58 -8.98
CA ASN A 260 -18.85 -12.30 -9.55
C ASN A 260 -18.45 -11.10 -8.68
N GLY A 261 -17.88 -11.32 -7.48
CA GLY A 261 -17.47 -10.24 -6.58
C GLY A 261 -16.00 -9.87 -6.71
N ASN A 262 -15.61 -8.78 -6.06
CA ASN A 262 -14.22 -8.36 -5.97
C ASN A 262 -13.39 -9.40 -5.21
N ASN A 263 -12.27 -9.83 -5.79
CA ASN A 263 -11.33 -10.78 -5.20
C ASN A 263 -9.99 -10.13 -4.79
N ASN A 264 -9.86 -8.81 -4.91
CA ASN A 264 -8.65 -8.08 -4.52
C ASN A 264 -8.52 -7.98 -2.99
N ALA A 265 -7.30 -7.96 -2.52
CA ALA A 265 -6.99 -7.67 -1.12
C ALA A 265 -7.37 -6.22 -0.77
N LEU A 266 -7.81 -6.00 0.47
CA LEU A 266 -8.07 -4.67 1.01
C LEU A 266 -6.76 -3.97 1.35
N TYR A 267 -6.58 -2.74 0.90
CA TYR A 267 -5.51 -1.86 1.37
C TYR A 267 -5.94 -1.08 2.60
N VAL A 268 -5.06 -1.01 3.58
CA VAL A 268 -5.27 -0.26 4.83
C VAL A 268 -4.05 0.61 5.08
N VAL A 269 -4.23 1.92 5.21
CA VAL A 269 -3.15 2.88 5.50
C VAL A 269 -3.31 3.41 6.91
N ASP A 270 -2.29 3.23 7.76
CA ASP A 270 -2.27 3.63 9.18
C ASP A 270 -3.51 3.17 9.98
N GLY A 271 -3.99 1.96 9.67
CA GLY A 271 -5.14 1.33 10.33
C GLY A 271 -6.50 1.73 9.76
N ILE A 272 -6.58 2.58 8.74
CA ILE A 272 -7.82 3.04 8.11
C ILE A 272 -7.97 2.41 6.71
N PRO A 273 -9.11 1.74 6.41
CA PRO A 273 -9.34 1.13 5.11
C PRO A 273 -9.34 2.16 3.97
N MET A 274 -8.75 1.80 2.85
CA MET A 274 -8.91 2.52 1.59
C MET A 274 -10.15 2.01 0.86
N SER A 275 -10.91 2.93 0.27
CA SER A 275 -11.96 2.56 -0.67
C SER A 275 -11.36 1.91 -1.90
N ASP A 276 -12.00 0.88 -2.41
CA ASP A 276 -11.72 0.34 -3.74
C ASP A 276 -12.26 1.34 -4.77
N MET A 277 -11.44 2.32 -5.12
CA MET A 277 -11.76 3.35 -6.10
C MET A 277 -11.60 2.85 -7.54
N SER A 278 -11.11 1.61 -7.73
CA SER A 278 -10.93 1.01 -9.05
C SER A 278 -12.27 0.51 -9.67
N ALA A 279 -13.30 0.48 -8.87
CA ALA A 279 -14.54 -0.26 -9.12
C ALA A 279 -15.47 0.33 -10.18
N ALA A 280 -15.08 1.24 -11.00
CA ALA A 280 -16.01 1.73 -11.99
C ALA A 280 -15.35 2.11 -13.32
N SER A 281 -14.73 1.16 -13.98
CA SER A 281 -14.76 1.17 -15.43
C SER A 281 -16.16 0.75 -15.88
N THR A 282 -17.11 1.66 -15.80
CA THR A 282 -18.51 1.47 -16.26
C THR A 282 -18.63 1.55 -17.78
N GLN A 283 -17.53 1.56 -18.49
CA GLN A 283 -17.55 1.40 -19.94
C GLN A 283 -17.88 -0.06 -20.23
N PRO A 284 -18.92 -0.34 -21.04
CA PRO A 284 -19.14 -1.69 -21.54
C PRO A 284 -17.85 -2.13 -22.22
N THR A 285 -17.21 -3.14 -21.68
CA THR A 285 -16.03 -3.74 -22.27
C THR A 285 -16.49 -4.67 -23.36
N ASP A 286 -16.62 -4.15 -24.56
CA ASP A 286 -16.59 -4.95 -25.74
C ASP A 286 -15.22 -5.64 -25.77
N SER A 287 -15.19 -6.94 -26.03
CA SER A 287 -13.96 -7.71 -26.15
C SER A 287 -13.03 -7.19 -27.27
N TYR A 288 -13.56 -6.43 -28.19
CA TYR A 288 -12.81 -5.80 -29.28
C TYR A 288 -12.17 -4.46 -28.86
N GLU A 289 -12.88 -3.59 -28.17
CA GLU A 289 -12.32 -2.33 -27.67
C GLU A 289 -11.41 -2.55 -26.46
N GLY A 290 -11.76 -3.50 -25.62
CA GLY A 290 -11.10 -3.75 -24.35
C GLY A 290 -11.40 -2.71 -23.28
N ALA A 291 -11.05 -3.03 -22.04
CA ALA A 291 -11.16 -2.10 -20.94
C ALA A 291 -10.11 -0.97 -21.04
N GLY A 292 -10.53 0.26 -20.80
CA GLY A 292 -9.60 1.37 -20.58
C GLY A 292 -8.77 1.11 -19.33
N GLN A 293 -7.45 1.17 -19.49
CA GLN A 293 -6.52 0.90 -18.40
C GLN A 293 -6.16 2.16 -17.63
N SER A 294 -5.85 2.01 -16.35
CA SER A 294 -5.43 3.09 -15.47
C SER A 294 -4.74 2.49 -14.25
N GLY A 295 -3.87 3.23 -13.57
CA GLY A 295 -3.29 2.82 -12.29
C GLY A 295 -4.34 2.74 -11.19
N ASP A 296 -4.13 1.84 -10.23
CA ASP A 296 -4.97 1.69 -9.06
C ASP A 296 -4.76 2.83 -8.03
N PRO A 297 -5.68 3.02 -7.07
CA PRO A 297 -5.57 4.11 -6.09
C PRO A 297 -4.34 4.01 -5.18
N ILE A 298 -3.83 2.80 -4.94
CA ILE A 298 -2.67 2.60 -4.08
C ILE A 298 -1.37 3.06 -4.75
N SER A 299 -1.30 3.02 -6.10
CA SER A 299 -0.14 3.49 -6.86
C SER A 299 0.13 4.99 -6.68
N GLY A 300 -0.87 5.76 -6.21
CA GLY A 300 -0.71 7.17 -5.85
C GLY A 300 0.10 7.44 -4.58
N LEU A 301 0.41 6.44 -3.75
CA LEU A 301 1.27 6.59 -2.59
C LEU A 301 2.75 6.64 -2.99
N ASN A 302 3.54 7.47 -2.28
CA ASN A 302 4.99 7.44 -2.42
C ASN A 302 5.56 6.26 -1.61
N PRO A 303 6.25 5.28 -2.22
CA PRO A 303 6.83 4.15 -1.50
C PRO A 303 7.88 4.56 -0.47
N GLU A 304 8.55 5.70 -0.66
CA GLU A 304 9.51 6.23 0.31
C GLU A 304 8.87 6.72 1.62
N ASP A 305 7.55 6.99 1.62
CA ASP A 305 6.81 7.35 2.84
C ASP A 305 6.35 6.13 3.64
N ILE A 306 6.53 4.93 3.11
CA ILE A 306 6.15 3.68 3.78
C ILE A 306 7.24 3.29 4.79
N GLU A 307 6.87 2.98 6.01
CA GLU A 307 7.74 2.41 7.03
C GLU A 307 7.80 0.88 6.90
N SER A 308 6.63 0.24 6.72
CA SER A 308 6.50 -1.20 6.55
C SER A 308 5.16 -1.58 5.92
N ILE A 309 5.13 -2.75 5.30
CA ILE A 309 3.90 -3.40 4.83
C ILE A 309 3.73 -4.70 5.60
N SER A 310 2.55 -4.88 6.21
CA SER A 310 2.15 -6.14 6.85
C SER A 310 1.04 -6.78 6.04
N VAL A 311 1.25 -8.02 5.60
CA VAL A 311 0.28 -8.77 4.81
C VAL A 311 -0.44 -9.77 5.68
N LEU A 312 -1.77 -9.66 5.73
CA LEU A 312 -2.69 -10.48 6.49
C LEU A 312 -3.47 -11.38 5.52
N SER A 313 -2.97 -12.57 5.26
CA SER A 313 -3.51 -13.44 4.20
C SER A 313 -4.82 -14.15 4.57
N GLY A 314 -5.10 -14.34 5.86
CA GLY A 314 -6.25 -15.09 6.35
C GLY A 314 -7.43 -14.23 6.78
N PRO A 315 -8.68 -14.72 6.66
CA PRO A 315 -9.86 -14.03 7.15
C PRO A 315 -9.85 -13.76 8.66
N SER A 316 -9.16 -14.57 9.45
CA SER A 316 -9.03 -14.37 10.90
C SER A 316 -8.35 -13.06 11.26
N ALA A 317 -7.29 -12.73 10.51
CA ALA A 317 -6.57 -11.48 10.67
C ALA A 317 -7.38 -10.27 10.16
N ALA A 318 -8.24 -10.51 9.19
CA ALA A 318 -9.00 -9.50 8.48
C ALA A 318 -10.39 -9.23 9.08
N ALA A 319 -10.89 -10.12 9.97
CA ALA A 319 -12.27 -10.07 10.50
C ALA A 319 -12.66 -8.70 11.10
N LEU A 320 -11.71 -7.98 11.68
CA LEU A 320 -11.96 -6.65 12.25
C LEU A 320 -12.22 -5.56 11.20
N TYR A 321 -11.77 -5.73 9.95
CA TYR A 321 -12.03 -4.80 8.86
C TYR A 321 -13.31 -5.09 8.08
N GLY A 322 -13.97 -6.21 8.37
CA GLY A 322 -15.27 -6.55 7.81
C GLY A 322 -15.24 -7.18 6.43
N SER A 323 -16.35 -7.03 5.71
CA SER A 323 -16.58 -7.69 4.41
C SER A 323 -15.50 -7.37 3.36
N ALA A 324 -15.00 -6.16 3.33
CA ALA A 324 -13.97 -5.75 2.38
C ALA A 324 -12.65 -6.51 2.56
N ALA A 325 -12.41 -7.08 3.74
CA ALA A 325 -11.20 -7.82 4.07
C ALA A 325 -11.32 -9.35 3.89
N ALA A 326 -12.43 -9.83 3.33
CA ALA A 326 -12.65 -11.27 3.08
C ALA A 326 -11.52 -11.92 2.23
N ASN A 327 -10.87 -11.11 1.38
CA ASN A 327 -9.81 -11.54 0.48
C ASN A 327 -8.40 -11.32 1.02
N GLY A 328 -8.26 -10.93 2.30
CA GLY A 328 -7.00 -10.56 2.93
C GLY A 328 -6.77 -9.05 2.96
N VAL A 329 -5.72 -8.63 3.66
CA VAL A 329 -5.41 -7.20 3.89
C VAL A 329 -3.93 -6.94 3.64
N VAL A 330 -3.63 -5.89 2.91
CA VAL A 330 -2.30 -5.27 2.81
C VAL A 330 -2.30 -4.01 3.67
N MET A 331 -1.64 -4.10 4.83
CA MET A 331 -1.55 -2.99 5.77
C MET A 331 -0.27 -2.22 5.53
N ILE A 332 -0.41 -0.92 5.29
CA ILE A 332 0.68 0.01 5.05
C ILE A 332 0.81 0.92 6.26
N THR A 333 1.98 0.93 6.86
CA THR A 333 2.34 1.88 7.91
C THR A 333 3.21 2.95 7.30
N THR A 334 2.83 4.22 7.48
CA THR A 334 3.59 5.35 6.95
C THR A 334 4.56 5.91 7.98
N LYS A 335 5.68 6.50 7.50
CA LYS A 335 6.71 7.11 8.31
C LYS A 335 6.15 8.26 9.17
N LYS A 336 6.72 8.42 10.35
CA LYS A 336 6.43 9.51 11.29
C LYS A 336 7.71 10.32 11.54
N GLY A 337 7.55 11.53 12.09
CA GLY A 337 8.67 12.25 12.68
C GLY A 337 9.34 11.43 13.79
N ARG A 338 10.62 11.58 13.95
CA ARG A 338 11.41 10.90 15.00
C ARG A 338 11.86 11.90 16.06
N GLU A 339 11.87 11.47 17.30
CA GLU A 339 12.46 12.19 18.40
C GLU A 339 13.96 12.33 18.24
N GLY A 340 14.51 13.49 18.63
CA GLY A 340 15.95 13.76 18.65
C GLY A 340 16.41 14.63 17.48
N ARG A 341 17.50 14.24 16.85
CA ARG A 341 18.16 15.06 15.81
C ARG A 341 17.34 15.11 14.52
N THR A 342 17.19 16.30 13.96
CA THR A 342 16.59 16.50 12.64
C THR A 342 17.37 15.73 11.59
N SER A 343 16.69 14.90 10.80
CA SER A 343 17.26 14.12 9.70
C SER A 343 16.64 14.51 8.36
N VAL A 344 17.49 14.66 7.36
CA VAL A 344 17.09 14.85 5.96
C VAL A 344 17.55 13.62 5.19
N SER A 345 16.64 13.02 4.42
CA SER A 345 16.95 11.91 3.53
C SER A 345 16.63 12.31 2.10
N ILE A 346 17.54 12.03 1.19
CA ILE A 346 17.34 12.21 -0.25
C ILE A 346 17.65 10.87 -0.90
N SER A 347 16.72 10.37 -1.71
CA SER A 347 16.87 9.12 -2.45
C SER A 347 16.60 9.34 -3.94
N ASN A 348 17.34 8.61 -4.76
CA ASN A 348 17.12 8.45 -6.19
C ASN A 348 17.13 6.98 -6.52
N ASN A 349 16.19 6.53 -7.30
CA ASN A 349 16.17 5.18 -7.83
C ASN A 349 15.85 5.25 -9.33
N THR A 350 16.69 4.63 -10.14
CA THR A 350 16.51 4.55 -11.59
C THR A 350 16.44 3.09 -12.01
N THR A 351 15.36 2.71 -12.69
CA THR A 351 15.12 1.35 -13.16
C THR A 351 15.02 1.34 -14.69
N PHE A 352 15.67 0.36 -15.30
CA PHE A 352 15.58 0.08 -16.73
C PHE A 352 14.80 -1.20 -16.96
N SER A 353 13.89 -1.20 -17.93
CA SER A 353 13.00 -2.32 -18.23
C SER A 353 13.07 -2.69 -19.71
N ALA A 354 13.04 -3.99 -19.98
CA ALA A 354 12.96 -4.55 -21.33
C ALA A 354 12.03 -5.78 -21.32
N PRO A 355 11.44 -6.16 -22.46
CA PRO A 355 10.68 -7.41 -22.54
C PRO A 355 11.54 -8.61 -22.17
N LEU A 356 11.06 -9.45 -21.25
CA LEU A 356 11.77 -10.66 -20.81
C LEU A 356 11.45 -11.85 -21.72
N VAL A 357 10.18 -12.04 -22.06
CA VAL A 357 9.68 -13.14 -22.89
C VAL A 357 8.70 -12.57 -23.90
N LEU A 358 8.89 -12.92 -25.15
CA LEU A 358 7.99 -12.62 -26.26
C LEU A 358 7.51 -13.93 -26.89
N PRO A 359 6.34 -13.95 -27.56
CA PRO A 359 5.90 -15.10 -28.34
C PRO A 359 6.91 -15.45 -29.44
N GLU A 360 7.17 -16.73 -29.61
CA GLU A 360 7.96 -17.23 -30.73
C GLU A 360 7.03 -17.53 -31.93
N PHE A 361 7.35 -16.98 -33.06
CA PHE A 361 6.57 -17.17 -34.30
C PHE A 361 7.34 -18.04 -35.27
N GLN A 362 6.59 -18.75 -36.13
CA GLN A 362 7.21 -19.45 -37.24
C GLN A 362 7.78 -18.42 -38.24
N ASN A 363 8.89 -18.74 -38.88
CA ASN A 363 9.62 -17.88 -39.84
C ASN A 363 9.88 -18.54 -41.19
N THR A 364 9.28 -19.71 -41.41
CA THR A 364 9.58 -20.57 -42.58
C THR A 364 8.61 -20.34 -43.74
N TYR A 365 7.34 -20.04 -43.43
CA TYR A 365 6.27 -19.84 -44.42
C TYR A 365 5.84 -18.38 -44.43
N GLY A 366 5.58 -17.86 -45.63
CA GLY A 366 5.15 -16.48 -45.82
C GLY A 366 3.65 -16.30 -45.81
N GLN A 367 3.19 -15.13 -46.28
CA GLN A 367 1.78 -14.81 -46.40
C GLN A 367 1.05 -15.79 -47.35
N THR A 368 -0.24 -16.06 -47.04
CA THR A 368 -1.11 -16.81 -47.96
C THR A 368 -1.39 -16.04 -49.25
N GLU A 369 -1.55 -14.72 -49.11
CA GLU A 369 -1.71 -13.75 -50.22
C GLU A 369 -1.18 -12.39 -49.74
N VAL A 370 -0.90 -11.50 -50.67
CA VAL A 370 -0.37 -10.16 -50.38
C VAL A 370 -1.37 -9.38 -49.51
N GLY A 371 -0.89 -8.88 -48.36
CA GLY A 371 -1.69 -8.14 -47.42
C GLY A 371 -2.48 -8.99 -46.39
N SER A 372 -2.31 -10.32 -46.43
CA SER A 372 -2.90 -11.23 -45.45
C SER A 372 -2.13 -11.23 -44.12
N TYR A 373 -2.86 -11.41 -43.03
CA TYR A 373 -2.27 -11.70 -41.71
C TYR A 373 -1.85 -13.16 -41.54
N TYR A 374 -2.30 -14.04 -42.44
CA TYR A 374 -2.03 -15.46 -42.35
C TYR A 374 -0.66 -15.80 -42.96
N SER A 375 0.18 -16.47 -42.18
CA SER A 375 1.58 -16.80 -42.50
C SER A 375 1.82 -18.29 -42.68
N TRP A 376 0.94 -18.97 -43.40
CA TRP A 376 1.07 -20.37 -43.81
C TRP A 376 0.87 -20.57 -45.31
N GLY A 377 1.35 -19.59 -46.06
CA GLY A 377 1.40 -19.65 -47.53
C GLY A 377 2.61 -20.45 -48.01
N SER A 378 3.23 -20.00 -49.13
CA SER A 378 4.41 -20.65 -49.69
C SER A 378 5.62 -20.61 -48.77
N LYS A 379 6.45 -21.65 -48.85
CA LYS A 379 7.72 -21.70 -48.12
C LYS A 379 8.64 -20.57 -48.63
N LEU A 380 9.20 -19.82 -47.73
CA LEU A 380 10.12 -18.73 -47.98
C LEU A 380 11.48 -19.28 -48.45
N ASN A 381 12.13 -18.60 -49.39
CA ASN A 381 13.49 -18.94 -49.80
C ASN A 381 14.51 -18.69 -48.70
N THR A 382 14.29 -17.67 -47.90
CA THR A 382 15.02 -17.31 -46.68
C THR A 382 14.05 -17.18 -45.52
N PRO A 383 14.38 -17.68 -44.33
CA PRO A 383 13.53 -17.45 -43.16
C PRO A 383 13.25 -15.96 -42.91
N SER A 384 12.05 -15.64 -42.45
CA SER A 384 11.69 -14.26 -42.08
C SER A 384 12.62 -13.76 -40.98
N SER A 385 13.13 -12.55 -41.13
CA SER A 385 13.96 -11.86 -40.12
C SER A 385 13.13 -11.01 -39.16
N TYR A 386 11.81 -10.98 -39.32
CA TYR A 386 10.95 -10.19 -38.44
C TYR A 386 11.03 -10.67 -37.02
N ASP A 387 11.32 -9.74 -36.11
CA ASP A 387 11.31 -9.96 -34.66
C ASP A 387 10.41 -8.89 -33.99
N PRO A 388 9.33 -9.29 -33.29
CA PRO A 388 8.48 -8.33 -32.55
C PRO A 388 9.25 -7.46 -31.56
N LYS A 389 10.43 -7.89 -31.13
CA LYS A 389 11.28 -7.14 -30.20
C LYS A 389 11.69 -5.76 -30.76
N ASP A 390 11.79 -5.62 -32.08
CA ASP A 390 12.20 -4.38 -32.73
C ASP A 390 11.19 -3.21 -32.55
N PHE A 391 9.98 -3.52 -32.13
CA PHE A 391 8.96 -2.52 -31.80
C PHE A 391 9.17 -1.89 -30.41
N PHE A 392 9.77 -2.60 -29.48
CA PHE A 392 9.87 -2.15 -28.09
C PHE A 392 11.08 -1.24 -27.88
N GLN A 393 10.96 -0.33 -26.94
CA GLN A 393 12.06 0.49 -26.43
C GLN A 393 12.49 0.07 -25.02
N THR A 394 13.62 0.58 -24.56
CA THR A 394 13.98 0.46 -23.16
C THR A 394 13.11 1.37 -22.31
N GLY A 395 12.33 0.80 -21.41
CA GLY A 395 11.58 1.56 -20.41
C GLY A 395 12.52 2.12 -19.34
N VAL A 396 12.27 3.35 -18.92
CA VAL A 396 13.06 4.03 -17.87
C VAL A 396 12.12 4.57 -16.81
N ASN A 397 12.38 4.28 -15.55
CA ASN A 397 11.65 4.83 -14.42
C ASN A 397 12.61 5.52 -13.45
N VAL A 398 12.44 6.82 -13.23
CA VAL A 398 13.23 7.64 -12.33
C VAL A 398 12.35 8.12 -11.17
N THR A 399 12.63 7.64 -9.97
CA THR A 399 11.95 8.05 -8.74
C THR A 399 12.92 8.84 -7.87
N ASN A 400 12.53 10.05 -7.47
CA ASN A 400 13.27 10.88 -6.53
C ASN A 400 12.39 11.16 -5.31
N ALA A 401 12.97 11.13 -4.13
CA ALA A 401 12.29 11.56 -2.92
C ALA A 401 13.22 12.35 -2.01
N ALA A 402 12.64 13.32 -1.32
CA ALA A 402 13.29 14.08 -0.27
C ALA A 402 12.38 14.10 0.95
N SER A 403 12.90 13.75 2.12
CA SER A 403 12.12 13.77 3.35
C SER A 403 12.86 14.44 4.49
N LEU A 404 12.10 15.10 5.36
CA LEU A 404 12.54 15.73 6.60
C LEU A 404 11.81 15.07 7.77
N SER A 405 12.56 14.55 8.72
CA SER A 405 12.03 14.02 9.98
C SER A 405 12.66 14.79 11.15
N THR A 406 11.82 15.37 11.99
CA THR A 406 12.26 16.16 13.14
C THR A 406 11.27 16.00 14.30
N GLY A 407 11.70 16.23 15.52
CA GLY A 407 10.78 16.24 16.66
C GLY A 407 11.42 16.14 18.01
N THR A 408 10.58 16.36 19.00
CA THR A 408 10.84 16.14 20.43
C THR A 408 10.00 14.94 20.92
N ASP A 409 10.12 14.60 22.17
CA ASP A 409 9.26 13.63 22.86
C ASP A 409 7.75 13.98 22.77
N LYS A 410 7.43 15.29 22.61
CA LYS A 410 6.06 15.81 22.58
C LYS A 410 5.52 16.16 21.22
N ASN A 411 6.37 16.48 20.25
CA ASN A 411 5.94 16.86 18.91
C ASN A 411 6.90 16.31 17.87
N GLN A 412 6.38 15.54 16.90
CA GLN A 412 7.15 14.91 15.86
C GLN A 412 6.54 15.25 14.50
N THR A 413 7.35 15.73 13.59
CA THR A 413 6.92 16.14 12.24
C THR A 413 7.69 15.39 11.18
N TYR A 414 6.96 14.92 10.18
CA TYR A 414 7.49 14.33 8.96
C TYR A 414 6.97 15.11 7.76
N LEU A 415 7.87 15.46 6.84
CA LEU A 415 7.56 16.09 5.56
C LEU A 415 8.25 15.29 4.46
N SER A 416 7.55 15.01 3.36
CA SER A 416 8.12 14.34 2.21
C SER A 416 7.64 14.95 0.90
N LEU A 417 8.55 14.99 -0.07
CA LEU A 417 8.31 15.33 -1.46
C LEU A 417 8.81 14.18 -2.32
N GLY A 418 7.98 13.69 -3.23
CA GLY A 418 8.31 12.60 -4.14
C GLY A 418 7.95 12.92 -5.57
N THR A 419 8.80 12.47 -6.52
CA THR A 419 8.51 12.49 -7.95
C THR A 419 8.82 11.14 -8.58
N THR A 420 7.98 10.70 -9.50
CA THR A 420 8.24 9.55 -10.35
C THR A 420 7.97 9.97 -11.79
N ASN A 421 8.98 9.80 -12.65
CA ASN A 421 8.86 10.03 -14.10
C ASN A 421 9.28 8.74 -14.80
N ALA A 422 8.38 8.16 -15.57
CA ALA A 422 8.64 6.87 -16.18
C ALA A 422 8.08 6.79 -17.61
N ASN A 423 8.87 6.16 -18.48
CA ASN A 423 8.45 5.77 -19.83
C ASN A 423 8.38 4.24 -19.88
N GLY A 424 7.31 3.72 -20.49
CA GLY A 424 7.13 2.29 -20.69
C GLY A 424 8.00 1.71 -21.81
N ILE A 425 7.95 0.39 -21.95
CA ILE A 425 8.59 -0.32 -23.06
C ILE A 425 7.86 -0.14 -24.40
N ILE A 426 6.64 0.37 -24.38
CA ILE A 426 5.84 0.74 -25.57
C ILE A 426 5.96 2.25 -25.75
N HIS A 427 6.12 2.71 -26.98
CA HIS A 427 6.24 4.13 -27.30
C HIS A 427 5.06 4.94 -26.80
N ASN A 428 5.32 6.15 -26.26
CA ASN A 428 4.33 7.09 -25.70
C ASN A 428 3.47 6.54 -24.55
N ASN A 429 3.91 5.45 -23.90
CA ASN A 429 3.33 5.00 -22.65
C ASN A 429 4.11 5.65 -21.50
N ASP A 430 3.55 6.74 -20.94
CA ASP A 430 4.23 7.59 -19.97
C ASP A 430 3.46 7.67 -18.65
N TYR A 431 4.20 7.86 -17.56
CA TYR A 431 3.67 8.01 -16.22
C TYR A 431 4.46 9.07 -15.44
N GLU A 432 3.76 10.05 -14.90
CA GLU A 432 4.31 11.07 -14.00
C GLU A 432 3.52 11.07 -12.70
N ARG A 433 4.22 11.13 -11.57
CA ARG A 433 3.60 11.29 -10.25
C ARG A 433 4.37 12.28 -9.40
N TYR A 434 3.62 13.16 -8.72
CA TYR A 434 4.12 14.13 -7.75
C TYR A 434 3.39 13.92 -6.44
N ASN A 435 4.13 13.75 -5.34
CA ASN A 435 3.59 13.54 -4.01
C ASN A 435 4.08 14.60 -3.02
N VAL A 436 3.20 15.01 -2.13
CA VAL A 436 3.53 15.80 -0.94
C VAL A 436 2.87 15.12 0.25
N THR A 437 3.64 14.80 1.28
CA THR A 437 3.13 14.22 2.53
C THR A 437 3.58 15.05 3.72
N VAL A 438 2.65 15.40 4.60
CA VAL A 438 2.91 16.08 5.87
C VAL A 438 2.23 15.29 6.97
N ARG A 439 2.98 14.90 8.02
CA ARG A 439 2.43 14.24 9.19
C ARG A 439 2.99 14.86 10.46
N ASN A 440 2.11 15.12 11.41
CA ASN A 440 2.48 15.61 12.73
C ASN A 440 1.83 14.78 13.82
N VAL A 441 2.63 14.38 14.81
CA VAL A 441 2.18 13.68 16.00
C VAL A 441 2.50 14.54 17.20
N ALA A 442 1.48 14.94 17.96
CA ALA A 442 1.62 15.81 19.13
C ALA A 442 1.04 15.13 20.37
N LYS A 443 1.79 15.16 21.48
CA LYS A 443 1.35 14.74 22.82
C LYS A 443 1.00 15.96 23.66
N MET A 444 -0.17 15.94 24.27
CA MET A 444 -0.74 17.04 25.04
C MET A 444 -1.32 16.54 26.37
N LEU A 445 -1.75 17.46 27.23
CA LEU A 445 -2.40 17.15 28.52
C LEU A 445 -1.58 16.19 29.41
N LYS A 446 -0.29 16.47 29.57
CA LYS A 446 0.66 15.60 30.30
C LYS A 446 0.72 14.19 29.69
N ASP A 447 0.87 14.15 28.39
CA ASP A 447 0.98 12.94 27.54
C ASP A 447 -0.28 12.05 27.49
N LYS A 448 -1.40 12.50 28.05
CA LYS A 448 -2.67 11.76 28.01
C LYS A 448 -3.39 11.85 26.68
N LEU A 449 -3.18 12.92 25.90
CA LEU A 449 -3.78 13.10 24.59
C LEU A 449 -2.70 13.04 23.52
N THR A 450 -2.81 12.10 22.59
CA THR A 450 -1.98 12.04 21.40
C THR A 450 -2.83 12.38 20.17
N LEU A 451 -2.44 13.41 19.43
CA LEU A 451 -3.01 13.77 18.13
C LEU A 451 -2.04 13.35 17.04
N ASP A 452 -2.53 12.65 16.02
CA ASP A 452 -1.78 12.24 14.83
C ASP A 452 -2.54 12.73 13.59
N LEU A 453 -1.98 13.74 12.92
CA LEU A 453 -2.58 14.38 11.76
C LEU A 453 -1.70 14.12 10.54
N SER A 454 -2.30 13.63 9.46
CA SER A 454 -1.59 13.40 8.20
C SER A 454 -2.38 13.98 7.04
N PHE A 455 -1.65 14.60 6.13
CA PHE A 455 -2.16 15.11 4.86
C PHE A 455 -1.26 14.64 3.72
N MET A 456 -1.87 14.09 2.69
CA MET A 456 -1.20 13.64 1.48
C MET A 456 -1.88 14.25 0.25
N LEU A 457 -1.06 14.78 -0.65
CA LEU A 457 -1.43 15.21 -1.99
C LEU A 457 -0.72 14.31 -2.99
N SER A 458 -1.45 13.80 -3.98
CA SER A 458 -0.87 13.08 -5.12
C SER A 458 -1.46 13.62 -6.42
N SER A 459 -0.59 13.95 -7.36
CA SER A 459 -0.97 14.28 -8.73
C SER A 459 -0.31 13.30 -9.68
N VAL A 460 -1.12 12.59 -10.47
CA VAL A 460 -0.68 11.57 -11.40
C VAL A 460 -1.13 11.93 -12.81
N LYS A 461 -0.22 11.82 -13.77
CA LYS A 461 -0.53 11.87 -15.18
C LYS A 461 -0.14 10.53 -15.82
N GLU A 462 -1.06 9.96 -16.56
CA GLU A 462 -0.89 8.74 -17.32
C GLU A 462 -1.13 9.06 -18.79
N GLN A 463 -0.29 8.52 -19.67
CA GLN A 463 -0.43 8.68 -21.10
C GLN A 463 -0.43 7.31 -21.76
N ASN A 464 -1.42 7.04 -22.61
CA ASN A 464 -1.50 5.86 -23.45
C ASN A 464 -1.27 4.55 -22.70
N MET A 465 -1.93 4.37 -21.56
CA MET A 465 -1.99 3.07 -20.90
C MET A 465 -2.52 2.03 -21.88
N THR A 466 -1.72 0.99 -22.17
CA THR A 466 -2.03 0.01 -23.21
C THR A 466 -3.36 -0.67 -22.95
N SER A 467 -4.31 -0.50 -23.88
CA SER A 467 -5.64 -1.12 -23.79
C SER A 467 -5.52 -2.64 -23.95
N GLN A 468 -6.41 -3.36 -23.27
CA GLN A 468 -6.73 -4.75 -23.62
C GLN A 468 -7.65 -4.73 -24.84
N GLY A 469 -7.83 -5.83 -25.53
CA GLY A 469 -8.69 -5.92 -26.68
C GLY A 469 -7.95 -5.84 -28.00
N LEU A 470 -8.71 -5.78 -29.07
CA LEU A 470 -8.18 -5.92 -30.42
C LEU A 470 -7.75 -4.57 -31.04
N TYR A 471 -8.58 -3.52 -30.83
CA TYR A 471 -8.52 -2.33 -31.65
C TYR A 471 -7.46 -1.31 -31.28
N TYR A 472 -7.21 -1.13 -29.99
CA TYR A 472 -6.31 -0.10 -29.49
C TYR A 472 -5.04 -0.67 -28.83
N ASN A 473 -4.85 -1.99 -28.95
CA ASN A 473 -3.66 -2.66 -28.44
C ASN A 473 -2.63 -2.78 -29.55
N PRO A 474 -1.49 -2.09 -29.50
CA PRO A 474 -0.48 -2.13 -30.57
C PRO A 474 0.18 -3.51 -30.71
N LEU A 475 0.09 -4.38 -29.68
CA LEU A 475 0.67 -5.72 -29.71
C LEU A 475 -0.10 -6.66 -30.64
N VAL A 476 -1.38 -6.42 -30.86
CA VAL A 476 -2.18 -7.29 -31.72
C VAL A 476 -1.71 -7.21 -33.17
N PRO A 477 -1.68 -6.04 -33.84
CA PRO A 477 -1.13 -5.96 -35.21
C PRO A 477 0.36 -6.27 -35.26
N LEU A 478 1.11 -6.04 -34.18
CA LEU A 478 2.51 -6.43 -34.07
C LEU A 478 2.65 -7.96 -34.17
N TYR A 479 1.90 -8.72 -33.36
CA TYR A 479 1.98 -10.18 -33.33
C TYR A 479 1.32 -10.85 -34.53
N LEU A 480 0.41 -10.17 -35.23
CA LEU A 480 -0.20 -10.61 -36.49
C LEU A 480 0.58 -10.16 -37.73
N PHE A 481 1.73 -9.47 -37.52
CA PHE A 481 2.55 -9.07 -38.67
C PHE A 481 3.04 -10.30 -39.41
N PRO A 482 2.80 -10.38 -40.77
CA PRO A 482 3.02 -11.62 -41.47
C PRO A 482 4.49 -11.93 -41.71
N ALA A 483 4.85 -13.21 -41.57
CA ALA A 483 6.20 -13.68 -41.85
C ALA A 483 6.57 -13.45 -43.33
N GLY A 484 7.80 -13.03 -43.57
CA GLY A 484 8.34 -12.79 -44.90
C GLY A 484 8.09 -11.39 -45.47
N ASP A 485 7.34 -10.55 -44.78
CA ASP A 485 7.24 -9.13 -45.11
C ASP A 485 8.21 -8.29 -44.28
N ASP A 486 8.49 -7.08 -44.75
CA ASP A 486 9.47 -6.17 -44.19
C ASP A 486 8.78 -5.21 -43.20
N PHE A 487 9.03 -5.39 -41.92
CA PHE A 487 8.46 -4.58 -40.84
C PHE A 487 8.87 -3.10 -40.94
N SER A 488 10.03 -2.79 -41.57
CA SER A 488 10.49 -1.41 -41.74
C SER A 488 9.52 -0.57 -42.60
N LYS A 489 8.77 -1.19 -43.48
CA LYS A 489 7.77 -0.51 -44.33
C LYS A 489 6.62 0.08 -43.48
N VAL A 490 6.26 -0.54 -42.36
CA VAL A 490 5.17 -0.08 -41.49
C VAL A 490 5.64 0.87 -40.41
N GLN A 491 6.97 1.01 -40.20
CA GLN A 491 7.54 2.09 -39.41
C GLN A 491 7.25 3.47 -40.01
N ALA A 492 7.13 3.56 -41.35
CA ALA A 492 6.58 4.73 -42.03
C ALA A 492 5.05 4.73 -41.92
N TYR A 493 4.53 4.81 -40.71
CA TYR A 493 3.14 4.56 -40.32
C TYR A 493 2.13 5.58 -40.85
N GLN A 494 2.56 6.68 -41.46
CA GLN A 494 1.72 7.74 -41.98
C GLN A 494 2.10 8.16 -43.38
N ARG A 495 1.08 8.57 -44.19
CA ARG A 495 1.23 9.12 -45.52
C ARG A 495 0.39 10.36 -45.70
N TYR A 496 0.90 11.32 -46.48
CA TYR A 496 0.15 12.53 -46.79
C TYR A 496 -1.01 12.19 -47.73
N ASP A 497 -2.20 12.57 -47.31
CA ASP A 497 -3.44 12.53 -48.09
C ASP A 497 -3.68 13.92 -48.67
N SER A 498 -3.48 14.08 -50.00
CA SER A 498 -3.61 15.38 -50.67
C SER A 498 -5.05 15.90 -50.76
N GLU A 499 -6.05 15.02 -50.72
CA GLU A 499 -7.47 15.41 -50.76
C GLU A 499 -7.90 15.99 -49.43
N ARG A 500 -7.39 15.43 -48.35
CA ARG A 500 -7.70 15.86 -46.97
C ARG A 500 -6.72 16.86 -46.42
N ASN A 501 -5.58 17.11 -47.13
CA ASN A 501 -4.49 17.97 -46.66
C ASN A 501 -3.98 17.66 -45.26
N LEU A 502 -3.79 16.36 -44.96
CA LEU A 502 -3.28 15.89 -43.66
C LEU A 502 -2.58 14.53 -43.83
N LEU A 503 -1.83 14.15 -42.78
CA LEU A 503 -1.24 12.83 -42.65
C LEU A 503 -2.29 11.83 -42.20
N THR A 504 -2.40 10.70 -42.91
CA THR A 504 -3.30 9.59 -42.57
C THR A 504 -2.51 8.33 -42.34
N GLN A 505 -3.12 7.36 -41.65
CA GLN A 505 -2.51 6.08 -41.37
C GLN A 505 -2.10 5.33 -42.67
N TYR A 506 -0.90 4.76 -42.63
CA TYR A 506 -0.49 3.76 -43.63
C TYR A 506 -0.48 2.36 -42.99
N TRP A 507 -1.37 1.50 -43.49
CA TRP A 507 -1.48 0.10 -43.06
C TRP A 507 -1.91 -0.75 -44.26
N PRO A 508 -0.97 -1.48 -44.94
CA PRO A 508 -1.22 -2.16 -46.18
C PRO A 508 -1.87 -3.54 -46.08
N TYR A 509 -2.28 -3.90 -44.87
CA TYR A 509 -2.86 -5.23 -44.58
C TYR A 509 -4.38 -5.19 -44.55
N SER A 510 -4.96 -6.40 -44.50
CA SER A 510 -6.42 -6.57 -44.47
C SER A 510 -7.09 -5.73 -43.38
N THR A 511 -8.22 -5.12 -43.72
CA THR A 511 -9.04 -4.34 -42.78
C THR A 511 -10.12 -5.18 -42.11
N SER A 512 -10.16 -6.49 -42.35
CA SER A 512 -11.22 -7.39 -41.85
C SER A 512 -11.38 -7.42 -40.35
N LEU A 513 -10.29 -7.20 -39.61
CA LEU A 513 -10.28 -7.13 -38.15
C LEU A 513 -10.20 -5.69 -37.62
N ALA A 514 -10.37 -4.68 -38.48
CA ALA A 514 -10.21 -3.26 -38.15
C ALA A 514 -8.85 -2.92 -37.47
N LEU A 515 -7.82 -3.74 -37.75
CA LEU A 515 -6.48 -3.52 -37.20
C LEU A 515 -5.86 -2.27 -37.79
N GLN A 516 -4.96 -1.68 -36.99
CA GLN A 516 -4.29 -0.43 -37.31
C GLN A 516 -2.78 -0.62 -37.19
N ASN A 517 -2.02 0.27 -37.83
CA ASN A 517 -0.57 0.29 -37.65
C ASN A 517 -0.20 0.45 -36.19
N PRO A 518 0.67 -0.39 -35.57
CA PRO A 518 1.04 -0.31 -34.17
C PRO A 518 1.64 1.05 -33.79
N TYR A 519 2.42 1.68 -34.68
CA TYR A 519 2.96 3.02 -34.44
C TYR A 519 1.88 4.11 -34.56
N TRP A 520 0.87 3.95 -35.43
CA TRP A 520 -0.27 4.86 -35.46
C TRP A 520 -1.04 4.82 -34.14
N ILE A 521 -1.24 3.62 -33.58
CA ILE A 521 -1.92 3.45 -32.30
C ILE A 521 -1.17 4.22 -31.19
N THR A 522 0.14 4.11 -31.12
CA THR A 522 0.93 4.76 -30.06
C THR A 522 1.06 6.27 -30.26
N GLU A 523 1.07 6.78 -31.49
CA GLU A 523 1.32 8.20 -31.79
C GLU A 523 0.03 9.03 -31.95
N HIS A 524 -1.00 8.48 -32.54
CA HIS A 524 -2.20 9.20 -32.96
C HIS A 524 -3.49 8.84 -32.22
N ILE A 525 -3.45 7.80 -31.38
CA ILE A 525 -4.52 7.47 -30.44
C ILE A 525 -4.06 7.90 -29.04
N LYS A 526 -4.41 9.11 -28.64
CA LYS A 526 -3.95 9.75 -27.40
C LYS A 526 -4.99 9.58 -26.32
N ILE A 527 -4.59 8.98 -25.21
CA ILE A 527 -5.45 8.69 -24.05
C ILE A 527 -4.80 9.24 -22.78
N PRO A 528 -4.76 10.57 -22.59
CA PRO A 528 -4.26 11.17 -21.37
C PRO A 528 -5.26 11.01 -20.22
N ASN A 529 -4.73 10.73 -19.04
CA ASN A 529 -5.48 10.62 -17.80
C ASN A 529 -4.78 11.42 -16.69
N HIS A 530 -5.50 12.30 -16.03
CA HIS A 530 -5.00 13.12 -14.92
C HIS A 530 -5.78 12.81 -13.65
N LYS A 531 -5.09 12.42 -12.60
CA LYS A 531 -5.64 12.13 -11.27
C LYS A 531 -5.07 13.08 -10.24
N ASN A 532 -5.93 13.70 -9.47
CA ASN A 532 -5.55 14.50 -8.31
C ASN A 532 -6.24 13.95 -7.07
N ARG A 533 -5.44 13.50 -6.10
CA ARG A 533 -5.94 12.90 -4.88
C ARG A 533 -5.53 13.73 -3.66
N TYR A 534 -6.47 13.89 -2.76
CA TYR A 534 -6.32 14.59 -1.49
C TYR A 534 -6.76 13.63 -0.38
N MET A 535 -5.84 13.24 0.47
CA MET A 535 -6.14 12.38 1.62
C MET A 535 -5.74 13.11 2.90
N ALA A 536 -6.70 13.27 3.80
CA ALA A 536 -6.48 13.82 5.13
C ALA A 536 -6.92 12.80 6.17
N THR A 537 -6.08 12.52 7.16
CA THR A 537 -6.38 11.65 8.29
C THR A 537 -6.13 12.37 9.60
N ALA A 538 -6.98 12.13 10.57
CA ALA A 538 -6.85 12.63 11.93
C ALA A 538 -7.13 11.49 12.90
N SER A 539 -6.26 11.33 13.89
CA SER A 539 -6.43 10.40 15.00
C SER A 539 -6.20 11.10 16.32
N ALA A 540 -7.11 10.92 17.25
CA ALA A 540 -7.01 11.42 18.61
C ALA A 540 -7.11 10.25 19.57
N LYS A 541 -6.05 9.97 20.35
CA LYS A 541 -6.00 8.95 21.37
C LYS A 541 -5.94 9.62 22.74
N TYR A 542 -6.86 9.26 23.62
CA TYR A 542 -6.87 9.73 25.00
C TYR A 542 -6.68 8.56 25.97
N ASP A 543 -5.59 8.60 26.72
CA ASP A 543 -5.23 7.62 27.73
C ASP A 543 -5.86 8.01 29.09
N PHE A 544 -6.94 7.32 29.49
CA PHE A 544 -7.56 7.49 30.80
C PHE A 544 -6.66 6.97 31.93
N ALA A 545 -6.05 5.82 31.69
CA ALA A 545 -5.04 5.17 32.50
C ALA A 545 -4.12 4.34 31.59
N ASP A 546 -3.01 3.82 32.12
CA ASP A 546 -2.01 3.06 31.35
C ASP A 546 -2.60 1.81 30.66
N TRP A 547 -3.72 1.31 31.14
CA TRP A 547 -4.37 0.09 30.66
C TRP A 547 -5.66 0.32 29.85
N ILE A 548 -6.15 1.57 29.73
CA ILE A 548 -7.40 1.90 29.02
C ILE A 548 -7.30 3.24 28.28
N ASN A 549 -7.63 3.23 27.02
CA ASN A 549 -7.69 4.43 26.21
C ASN A 549 -8.84 4.37 25.18
N VAL A 550 -9.21 5.54 24.68
CA VAL A 550 -10.14 5.72 23.56
C VAL A 550 -9.38 6.36 22.42
N THR A 551 -9.59 5.82 21.23
CA THR A 551 -9.05 6.37 19.98
C THR A 551 -10.21 6.73 19.05
N ALA A 552 -10.26 7.97 18.61
CA ALA A 552 -11.15 8.44 17.54
C ALA A 552 -10.33 8.66 16.27
N ARG A 553 -10.80 8.18 15.12
CA ARG A 553 -10.14 8.36 13.82
C ARG A 553 -11.13 8.92 12.81
N ALA A 554 -10.64 9.79 11.95
CA ALA A 554 -11.39 10.31 10.81
C ALA A 554 -10.49 10.34 9.58
N LYS A 555 -11.06 10.06 8.40
CA LYS A 555 -10.39 10.16 7.12
C LYS A 555 -11.32 10.79 6.11
N MET A 556 -10.79 11.70 5.31
CA MET A 556 -11.35 12.17 4.07
C MET A 556 -10.37 11.85 2.94
N ASP A 557 -10.85 11.17 1.92
CA ASP A 557 -10.06 10.76 0.76
C ASP A 557 -10.86 11.10 -0.50
N ARG A 558 -10.37 12.02 -1.31
CA ARG A 558 -11.02 12.47 -2.53
C ARG A 558 -10.08 12.33 -3.70
N ASN A 559 -10.54 11.64 -4.74
CA ASN A 559 -9.85 11.48 -6.02
C ASN A 559 -10.69 12.12 -7.12
N ASN A 560 -10.08 13.05 -7.86
CA ASN A 560 -10.67 13.65 -9.06
C ASN A 560 -9.85 13.18 -10.25
N GLU A 561 -10.49 12.51 -11.20
CA GLU A 561 -9.86 11.94 -12.37
C GLU A 561 -10.49 12.55 -13.64
N ARG A 562 -9.63 12.92 -14.58
CA ARG A 562 -10.03 13.46 -15.88
C ARG A 562 -9.40 12.60 -16.97
N ARG A 563 -10.23 11.85 -17.68
CA ARG A 563 -9.83 11.03 -18.84
C ARG A 563 -10.22 11.70 -20.14
N GLU A 564 -9.33 11.73 -21.10
CA GLU A 564 -9.63 12.17 -22.45
C GLU A 564 -9.26 11.09 -23.44
N ARG A 565 -9.97 11.02 -24.55
CA ARG A 565 -9.62 10.21 -25.71
C ARG A 565 -9.62 11.12 -26.92
N MET A 566 -8.50 11.17 -27.61
CA MET A 566 -8.28 11.97 -28.79
C MET A 566 -7.72 11.06 -29.88
N TYR A 567 -8.51 10.77 -30.88
CA TYR A 567 -8.08 9.97 -32.03
C TYR A 567 -7.95 10.89 -33.24
N ASP A 568 -6.75 10.94 -33.79
CA ASP A 568 -6.44 11.83 -34.89
C ASP A 568 -7.21 11.44 -36.16
N ALA A 569 -7.49 12.43 -36.99
CA ALA A 569 -8.02 12.23 -38.33
C ALA A 569 -7.06 11.35 -39.14
N GLY A 570 -7.57 10.30 -39.78
CA GLY A 570 -6.74 9.25 -40.40
C GLY A 570 -6.77 7.92 -39.65
N THR A 571 -7.25 7.91 -38.43
CA THR A 571 -7.61 6.70 -37.69
C THR A 571 -8.72 5.95 -38.40
N ASN A 572 -8.78 4.62 -38.21
CA ASN A 572 -9.79 3.75 -38.85
C ASN A 572 -11.21 4.32 -38.67
N THR A 573 -12.01 4.34 -39.75
CA THR A 573 -13.33 4.97 -39.77
C THR A 573 -14.36 4.31 -38.85
N LEU A 574 -14.11 3.09 -38.38
CA LEU A 574 -14.93 2.46 -37.36
C LEU A 574 -14.90 3.29 -36.06
N PHE A 575 -13.72 3.85 -35.69
CA PHE A 575 -13.49 4.52 -34.39
C PHE A 575 -13.57 6.04 -34.46
N ALA A 576 -13.16 6.63 -35.58
CA ALA A 576 -13.10 8.06 -35.79
C ALA A 576 -13.75 8.49 -37.09
N SER A 577 -14.27 9.71 -37.17
CA SER A 577 -14.67 10.29 -38.43
C SER A 577 -13.43 10.71 -39.22
N LYS A 578 -13.66 11.18 -40.46
CA LYS A 578 -12.58 11.82 -41.23
C LYS A 578 -11.93 13.03 -40.54
N TYR A 579 -12.52 13.53 -39.47
CA TYR A 579 -12.02 14.65 -38.71
C TYR A 579 -11.41 14.22 -37.37
N GLY A 580 -11.60 12.97 -36.96
CA GLY A 580 -11.11 12.42 -35.68
C GLY A 580 -12.23 12.06 -34.69
N TYR A 581 -11.85 11.82 -33.45
CA TYR A 581 -12.74 11.50 -32.31
C TYR A 581 -12.27 12.20 -31.06
N TYR A 582 -13.21 12.69 -30.26
CA TYR A 582 -12.92 13.29 -28.96
C TYR A 582 -13.94 12.89 -27.92
N SER A 583 -13.45 12.45 -26.77
CA SER A 583 -14.30 12.28 -25.58
C SER A 583 -13.57 12.68 -24.31
N LYS A 584 -14.36 13.02 -23.30
CA LYS A 584 -13.88 13.37 -21.98
C LYS A 584 -14.79 12.80 -20.90
N SER A 585 -14.17 12.21 -19.88
CA SER A 585 -14.84 11.79 -18.65
C SER A 585 -14.24 12.53 -17.45
N ASN A 586 -15.09 13.04 -16.58
CA ASN A 586 -14.70 13.50 -15.26
C ASN A 586 -15.25 12.51 -14.23
N ILE A 587 -14.37 11.99 -13.38
CA ILE A 587 -14.72 11.00 -12.37
C ILE A 587 -14.34 11.60 -11.01
N GLU A 588 -15.32 11.66 -10.11
CA GLU A 588 -15.11 12.05 -8.72
C GLU A 588 -15.40 10.85 -7.84
N ASN A 589 -14.51 10.59 -6.91
CA ASN A 589 -14.68 9.56 -5.90
C ASN A 589 -14.26 10.13 -4.55
N GLN A 590 -15.13 10.03 -3.55
CA GLN A 590 -14.89 10.55 -2.21
C GLN A 590 -15.26 9.50 -1.17
N GLN A 591 -14.34 9.26 -0.24
CA GLN A 591 -14.57 8.46 0.94
C GLN A 591 -14.49 9.34 2.19
N ILE A 592 -15.50 9.24 3.05
CA ILE A 592 -15.46 9.73 4.42
C ILE A 592 -15.57 8.52 5.35
N TYR A 593 -14.61 8.39 6.24
CA TYR A 593 -14.53 7.32 7.23
C TYR A 593 -14.42 7.90 8.63
N GLY A 594 -15.12 7.31 9.59
CA GLY A 594 -15.00 7.62 10.99
C GLY A 594 -15.02 6.36 11.84
N GLU A 595 -14.23 6.34 12.91
CA GLU A 595 -14.10 5.21 13.82
C GLU A 595 -13.92 5.70 15.26
N LEU A 596 -14.57 5.02 16.19
CA LEU A 596 -14.33 5.14 17.63
C LEU A 596 -13.94 3.78 18.19
N LEU A 597 -12.84 3.72 18.92
CA LEU A 597 -12.26 2.49 19.45
C LEU A 597 -11.89 2.65 20.92
N LEU A 598 -12.45 1.80 21.77
CA LEU A 598 -12.04 1.62 23.16
C LEU A 598 -11.03 0.49 23.23
N ASN A 599 -9.85 0.75 23.77
CA ASN A 599 -8.77 -0.22 23.92
C ASN A 599 -8.50 -0.48 25.41
N ILE A 600 -8.37 -1.75 25.78
CA ILE A 600 -8.04 -2.24 27.11
C ILE A 600 -6.83 -3.16 26.97
N ASN A 601 -5.79 -2.93 27.78
CA ASN A 601 -4.64 -3.83 27.90
C ASN A 601 -4.24 -3.89 29.35
N LYS A 602 -4.58 -4.98 30.04
CA LYS A 602 -4.38 -5.11 31.48
C LYS A 602 -3.81 -6.47 31.86
N TYR A 603 -2.83 -6.44 32.74
CA TYR A 603 -2.27 -7.62 33.38
C TYR A 603 -2.97 -7.90 34.70
N PHE A 604 -3.21 -9.18 34.98
CA PHE A 604 -3.83 -9.69 36.21
C PHE A 604 -2.98 -10.78 36.81
N VAL A 605 -3.21 -11.08 38.08
CA VAL A 605 -2.60 -12.23 38.84
C VAL A 605 -1.08 -12.23 38.64
N ASP A 606 -0.40 -11.20 39.16
CA ASP A 606 1.06 -11.03 39.13
C ASP A 606 1.66 -11.27 37.71
N ASN A 607 1.05 -10.64 36.69
CA ASN A 607 1.43 -10.74 35.28
C ASN A 607 1.26 -12.13 34.64
N THR A 608 0.54 -13.05 35.32
CA THR A 608 0.26 -14.39 34.77
C THR A 608 -0.78 -14.37 33.65
N LEU A 609 -1.77 -13.47 33.75
CA LEU A 609 -2.82 -13.29 32.75
C LEU A 609 -2.76 -11.88 32.16
N ASN A 610 -2.79 -11.78 30.86
CA ASN A 610 -2.94 -10.53 30.11
C ASN A 610 -4.27 -10.55 29.37
N LEU A 611 -5.04 -9.47 29.48
CA LEU A 611 -6.25 -9.22 28.69
C LEU A 611 -6.00 -8.01 27.78
N THR A 612 -6.01 -8.22 26.48
CA THR A 612 -6.08 -7.15 25.48
C THR A 612 -7.45 -7.23 24.83
N ALA A 613 -8.27 -6.19 24.97
CA ALA A 613 -9.61 -6.14 24.40
C ALA A 613 -9.84 -4.82 23.68
N ASN A 614 -10.61 -4.87 22.60
CA ASN A 614 -10.98 -3.71 21.81
C ASN A 614 -12.48 -3.78 21.50
N VAL A 615 -13.19 -2.67 21.63
CA VAL A 615 -14.58 -2.52 21.20
C VAL A 615 -14.69 -1.26 20.38
N GLY A 616 -15.28 -1.35 19.20
CA GLY A 616 -15.35 -0.22 18.30
C GLY A 616 -16.59 -0.17 17.45
N ALA A 617 -16.80 1.00 16.89
CA ALA A 617 -17.81 1.26 15.86
C ALA A 617 -17.19 2.12 14.76
N ASN A 618 -17.58 1.87 13.52
CA ASN A 618 -17.18 2.70 12.39
C ASN A 618 -18.34 3.01 11.45
N PHE A 619 -18.15 4.05 10.67
CA PHE A 619 -18.98 4.36 9.51
C PHE A 619 -18.09 4.70 8.31
N GLU A 620 -18.58 4.38 7.13
CA GLU A 620 -17.96 4.67 5.85
C GLU A 620 -19.03 5.19 4.89
N ASN A 621 -18.73 6.29 4.20
CA ASN A 621 -19.55 6.86 3.14
C ASN A 621 -18.66 7.02 1.91
N ASN A 622 -19.03 6.34 0.82
CA ASN A 622 -18.37 6.44 -0.48
C ASN A 622 -19.32 7.05 -1.48
N ASP A 623 -18.93 8.18 -2.06
CA ASP A 623 -19.66 8.89 -3.09
C ASP A 623 -18.87 8.79 -4.40
N TYR A 624 -19.51 8.29 -5.43
CA TYR A 624 -18.95 8.14 -6.76
C TYR A 624 -19.81 8.87 -7.78
N GLN A 625 -19.19 9.63 -8.67
CA GLN A 625 -19.82 10.27 -9.80
C GLN A 625 -18.91 10.20 -11.02
N SER A 626 -19.47 9.93 -12.18
CA SER A 626 -18.79 9.93 -13.47
C SER A 626 -19.65 10.62 -14.51
N ASP A 627 -19.11 11.65 -15.15
CA ASP A 627 -19.73 12.37 -16.26
C ASP A 627 -18.91 12.13 -17.52
N TYR A 628 -19.54 11.70 -18.58
CA TYR A 628 -18.95 11.44 -19.90
C TYR A 628 -19.63 12.29 -20.96
N PHE A 629 -18.83 12.85 -21.85
CA PHE A 629 -19.31 13.43 -23.11
C PHE A 629 -18.27 13.21 -24.21
N GLY A 630 -18.73 12.87 -25.43
CA GLY A 630 -17.87 12.76 -26.58
C GLY A 630 -18.46 11.98 -27.74
N GLY A 631 -17.75 11.96 -28.86
CA GLY A 631 -18.15 11.33 -30.10
C GLY A 631 -17.18 11.66 -31.23
N LYS A 632 -17.54 11.24 -32.46
CA LYS A 632 -16.81 11.55 -33.67
C LYS A 632 -16.85 13.07 -33.96
N LEU A 633 -15.72 13.61 -34.47
CA LEU A 633 -15.63 15.03 -34.83
C LEU A 633 -16.35 15.30 -36.13
N LYS A 634 -16.93 16.52 -36.30
CA LYS A 634 -17.83 16.87 -37.39
C LYS A 634 -17.19 17.68 -38.52
N SER A 635 -16.36 18.67 -38.17
CA SER A 635 -16.06 19.74 -39.17
C SER A 635 -14.57 20.04 -39.33
N VAL A 636 -13.78 20.04 -38.25
CA VAL A 636 -12.37 20.44 -38.25
C VAL A 636 -11.52 19.26 -37.81
N ALA A 637 -10.57 18.84 -38.63
CA ALA A 637 -9.67 17.75 -38.33
C ALA A 637 -8.79 18.07 -37.13
N ASN A 638 -8.70 17.12 -36.18
CA ASN A 638 -7.85 17.19 -34.98
C ASN A 638 -8.11 18.39 -34.04
N LEU A 639 -9.28 19.02 -34.16
CA LEU A 639 -9.72 20.03 -33.21
C LEU A 639 -10.57 19.39 -32.10
N PHE A 640 -9.92 18.97 -31.02
CA PHE A 640 -10.49 18.19 -29.91
C PHE A 640 -11.25 19.11 -28.93
N THR A 641 -12.45 19.52 -29.33
CA THR A 641 -13.35 20.33 -28.51
C THR A 641 -14.78 19.78 -28.61
N PHE A 642 -15.59 20.01 -27.58
CA PHE A 642 -16.99 19.60 -27.57
C PHE A 642 -17.81 20.25 -28.69
N GLY A 643 -17.50 21.51 -29.04
CA GLY A 643 -18.17 22.19 -30.15
C GLY A 643 -17.91 21.60 -31.53
N ASN A 644 -16.93 20.71 -31.67
CA ASN A 644 -16.60 19.99 -32.91
C ASN A 644 -17.10 18.54 -32.92
N VAL A 645 -17.74 18.06 -31.84
CA VAL A 645 -18.36 16.71 -31.79
C VAL A 645 -19.65 16.71 -32.61
N ASP A 646 -19.89 15.64 -33.38
CA ASP A 646 -21.11 15.46 -34.14
C ASP A 646 -22.28 15.12 -33.25
N THR A 647 -23.12 16.10 -32.96
CA THR A 647 -24.29 15.98 -32.11
C THR A 647 -25.43 15.15 -32.70
N SER A 648 -25.32 14.69 -33.95
CA SER A 648 -26.29 13.80 -34.59
C SER A 648 -26.12 12.33 -34.21
N GLU A 649 -24.96 11.97 -33.61
CA GLU A 649 -24.73 10.63 -33.07
C GLU A 649 -25.49 10.38 -31.78
N LYS A 650 -25.73 9.09 -31.42
CA LYS A 650 -26.37 8.67 -30.20
C LYS A 650 -25.34 8.45 -29.08
N ASN A 651 -25.81 8.43 -27.85
CA ASN A 651 -24.98 8.12 -26.65
C ASN A 651 -23.79 9.06 -26.42
N LEU A 652 -23.93 10.33 -26.80
CA LEU A 652 -22.88 11.33 -26.66
C LEU A 652 -22.58 11.71 -25.21
N ALA A 653 -23.57 11.60 -24.32
CA ALA A 653 -23.45 11.95 -22.91
C ALA A 653 -23.96 10.82 -22.05
N ASN A 654 -23.25 10.59 -20.96
CA ASN A 654 -23.66 9.65 -19.91
C ASN A 654 -23.27 10.18 -18.55
N GLN A 655 -24.13 9.98 -17.55
CA GLN A 655 -23.86 10.27 -16.18
C GLN A 655 -24.20 9.05 -15.32
N TYR A 656 -23.27 8.69 -14.43
CA TYR A 656 -23.46 7.58 -13.50
C TYR A 656 -22.95 7.97 -12.12
N GLY A 657 -23.64 7.54 -11.07
CA GLY A 657 -23.18 7.79 -9.73
C GLY A 657 -23.92 6.93 -8.69
N TYR A 658 -23.31 6.86 -7.49
CA TYR A 658 -23.91 6.19 -6.35
C TYR A 658 -23.40 6.73 -5.02
N HIS A 659 -24.18 6.51 -3.97
CA HIS A 659 -23.81 6.68 -2.58
C HIS A 659 -23.82 5.33 -1.89
N LEU A 660 -22.65 4.88 -1.40
CA LEU A 660 -22.51 3.63 -0.67
C LEU A 660 -22.21 3.92 0.80
N LYS A 661 -23.09 3.49 1.70
CA LYS A 661 -22.96 3.68 3.14
C LYS A 661 -22.79 2.34 3.84
N LYS A 662 -21.77 2.25 4.69
CA LYS A 662 -21.50 1.09 5.54
C LYS A 662 -21.37 1.54 6.98
N ARG A 663 -21.80 0.68 7.91
CA ARG A 663 -21.63 0.86 9.36
C ARG A 663 -21.26 -0.47 9.97
N ALA A 664 -20.51 -0.44 11.06
CA ALA A 664 -20.21 -1.66 11.79
C ALA A 664 -20.04 -1.41 13.28
N ILE A 665 -20.32 -2.46 14.05
CA ILE A 665 -19.93 -2.59 15.45
C ILE A 665 -19.08 -3.86 15.54
N PHE A 666 -17.94 -3.79 16.22
CA PHE A 666 -17.01 -4.90 16.32
C PHE A 666 -16.29 -4.91 17.66
N GLY A 667 -15.79 -6.09 18.03
CA GLY A 667 -14.96 -6.24 19.20
C GLY A 667 -13.98 -7.40 19.05
N SER A 668 -12.89 -7.32 19.78
CA SER A 668 -11.91 -8.41 19.92
C SER A 668 -11.43 -8.50 21.37
N ALA A 669 -11.12 -9.72 21.78
CA ALA A 669 -10.47 -10.00 23.04
C ALA A 669 -9.37 -11.03 22.83
N GLN A 670 -8.18 -10.78 23.40
CA GLN A 670 -7.08 -11.71 23.49
C GLN A 670 -6.75 -11.96 24.95
N ILE A 671 -6.72 -13.21 25.34
CA ILE A 671 -6.30 -13.64 26.67
C ILE A 671 -4.95 -14.33 26.52
N GLY A 672 -3.91 -13.77 27.14
CA GLY A 672 -2.57 -14.35 27.21
C GLY A 672 -2.29 -14.98 28.56
N TYR A 673 -1.81 -16.21 28.57
CA TYR A 673 -1.38 -16.93 29.76
C TYR A 673 0.15 -17.04 29.80
N LYS A 674 0.78 -16.42 30.79
CA LYS A 674 2.25 -16.41 31.03
C LYS A 674 3.08 -16.05 29.77
N SER A 675 2.53 -15.30 28.84
CA SER A 675 3.10 -15.02 27.53
C SER A 675 3.47 -16.26 26.70
N MET A 676 2.94 -17.45 27.05
CA MET A 676 3.20 -18.72 26.39
C MET A 676 2.03 -19.19 25.54
N ALA A 677 0.80 -18.88 25.91
CA ALA A 677 -0.41 -19.31 25.21
C ALA A 677 -1.38 -18.14 25.10
N TYR A 678 -2.06 -18.06 23.95
CA TYR A 678 -2.99 -16.95 23.65
C TYR A 678 -4.25 -17.48 23.01
N LEU A 679 -5.39 -16.96 23.47
CA LEU A 679 -6.71 -17.17 22.91
C LEU A 679 -7.21 -15.85 22.35
N ASP A 680 -7.50 -15.78 21.06
CA ASP A 680 -8.09 -14.64 20.38
C ASP A 680 -9.55 -14.92 20.03
N VAL A 681 -10.44 -13.98 20.31
CA VAL A 681 -11.84 -14.01 19.88
C VAL A 681 -12.19 -12.67 19.24
N THR A 682 -12.82 -12.69 18.07
CA THR A 682 -13.33 -11.47 17.42
C THR A 682 -14.78 -11.67 17.00
N ALA A 683 -15.53 -10.60 17.02
CA ALA A 683 -16.91 -10.56 16.56
C ALA A 683 -17.19 -9.23 15.87
N ARG A 684 -17.94 -9.29 14.76
CA ARG A 684 -18.31 -8.09 13.99
C ARG A 684 -19.70 -8.23 13.39
N ASN A 685 -20.46 -7.12 13.38
CA ASN A 685 -21.73 -7.02 12.68
C ASN A 685 -21.70 -5.81 11.75
N ASP A 686 -22.01 -6.04 10.47
CA ASP A 686 -22.01 -5.03 9.42
C ASP A 686 -23.43 -4.73 8.91
N TRP A 687 -23.62 -3.46 8.54
CA TRP A 687 -24.79 -2.95 7.80
C TRP A 687 -24.27 -2.29 6.52
N SER A 688 -24.83 -2.65 5.36
CA SER A 688 -24.49 -2.05 4.07
C SER A 688 -25.73 -1.56 3.35
N SER A 689 -25.64 -0.37 2.75
CA SER A 689 -26.74 0.17 1.92
C SER A 689 -27.01 -0.63 0.65
N THR A 690 -26.08 -1.52 0.23
CA THR A 690 -26.30 -2.44 -0.90
C THR A 690 -27.42 -3.43 -0.67
N PHE A 691 -27.80 -3.67 0.60
CA PHE A 691 -28.94 -4.50 0.99
C PHE A 691 -30.23 -3.70 1.22
N LYS A 692 -30.25 -2.40 0.95
CA LYS A 692 -31.47 -1.60 1.08
C LYS A 692 -32.53 -2.14 0.14
N GLY A 693 -33.74 -2.41 0.67
CA GLY A 693 -34.85 -3.00 -0.08
C GLY A 693 -34.82 -4.53 -0.12
N THR A 694 -33.84 -5.17 0.54
CA THR A 694 -33.82 -6.63 0.74
C THR A 694 -34.23 -6.99 2.16
N ASN A 695 -34.48 -8.29 2.38
CA ASN A 695 -34.77 -8.86 3.70
C ASN A 695 -33.53 -8.99 4.59
N THR A 696 -32.33 -8.70 4.08
CA THR A 696 -31.06 -8.73 4.82
C THR A 696 -30.82 -7.40 5.52
N GLY A 697 -31.05 -7.34 6.83
CA GLY A 697 -30.84 -6.12 7.62
C GLY A 697 -29.37 -5.89 8.02
N SER A 698 -28.71 -6.95 8.46
CA SER A 698 -27.29 -6.94 8.85
C SER A 698 -26.70 -8.35 8.74
N PHE A 699 -25.39 -8.45 8.88
CA PHE A 699 -24.74 -9.75 8.89
C PHE A 699 -23.59 -9.80 9.90
N PHE A 700 -23.63 -10.87 10.71
CA PHE A 700 -22.71 -11.12 11.81
C PHE A 700 -21.72 -12.22 11.43
N TYR A 701 -20.47 -12.07 11.90
CA TYR A 701 -19.44 -13.09 11.74
C TYR A 701 -18.42 -13.09 12.89
N PRO A 702 -18.05 -14.28 13.38
CA PRO A 702 -17.07 -14.50 14.44
C PRO A 702 -15.72 -14.96 13.89
N SER A 703 -14.68 -14.82 14.74
CA SER A 703 -13.40 -15.51 14.57
C SER A 703 -12.86 -15.93 15.92
N ILE A 704 -12.18 -17.09 15.94
CA ILE A 704 -11.49 -17.60 17.12
C ILE A 704 -10.13 -18.15 16.71
N GLY A 705 -9.11 -17.89 17.52
CA GLY A 705 -7.76 -18.36 17.30
C GLY A 705 -7.04 -18.75 18.57
N LEU A 706 -6.19 -19.74 18.47
CA LEU A 706 -5.35 -20.25 19.57
C LEU A 706 -3.90 -20.29 19.09
N SER A 707 -2.97 -19.82 19.92
CA SER A 707 -1.54 -20.00 19.68
C SER A 707 -0.79 -20.37 20.94
N GLY A 708 0.30 -21.13 20.79
CA GLY A 708 1.15 -21.55 21.88
C GLY A 708 2.62 -21.55 21.51
N ILE A 709 3.45 -21.03 22.38
CA ILE A 709 4.91 -21.05 22.27
C ILE A 709 5.39 -22.37 22.91
N ILE A 710 5.66 -23.33 22.07
CA ILE A 710 5.98 -24.72 22.47
C ILE A 710 7.26 -24.78 23.28
N THR A 711 8.27 -23.99 22.89
CA THR A 711 9.54 -23.89 23.61
C THR A 711 9.37 -23.42 25.05
N ASP A 712 8.44 -22.51 25.31
CA ASP A 712 8.19 -21.98 26.64
C ASP A 712 7.28 -22.90 27.46
N ILE A 713 6.24 -23.49 26.83
CA ILE A 713 5.30 -24.41 27.46
C ILE A 713 6.02 -25.64 27.98
N PHE A 714 6.88 -26.25 27.15
CA PHE A 714 7.61 -27.47 27.50
C PHE A 714 9.02 -27.24 28.00
N ARG A 715 9.48 -25.97 28.08
CA ARG A 715 10.83 -25.57 28.49
C ARG A 715 11.92 -26.29 27.70
N CYS A 716 11.72 -26.40 26.36
CA CYS A 716 12.59 -27.15 25.46
C CYS A 716 13.39 -26.23 24.53
N SER A 717 13.56 -24.94 24.87
CA SER A 717 14.39 -24.01 24.12
C SER A 717 15.86 -24.46 24.15
N THR A 718 16.51 -24.43 22.99
CA THR A 718 17.94 -24.78 22.81
C THR A 718 18.62 -23.71 21.98
N ASP A 719 19.97 -23.68 21.99
CA ASP A 719 20.73 -22.77 21.11
C ASP A 719 20.48 -23.05 19.61
N ILE A 720 20.12 -24.28 19.24
CA ILE A 720 19.79 -24.67 17.86
C ILE A 720 18.37 -24.22 17.49
N MET A 721 17.41 -24.38 18.42
CA MET A 721 16.01 -24.02 18.20
C MET A 721 15.47 -23.23 19.40
N PRO A 722 15.78 -21.92 19.46
CA PRO A 722 15.38 -21.09 20.59
C PRO A 722 13.87 -20.79 20.64
N TYR A 723 13.18 -20.93 19.51
CA TYR A 723 11.75 -20.56 19.42
C TYR A 723 10.95 -21.47 18.51
N MET A 724 9.86 -22.00 19.05
CA MET A 724 8.87 -22.77 18.32
C MET A 724 7.46 -22.34 18.75
N LYS A 725 6.66 -21.88 17.79
CA LYS A 725 5.26 -21.52 17.98
C LYS A 725 4.37 -22.30 17.04
N VAL A 726 3.20 -22.68 17.52
CA VAL A 726 2.12 -23.25 16.71
C VAL A 726 0.86 -22.40 16.87
N ARG A 727 0.02 -22.38 15.84
CA ARG A 727 -1.23 -21.61 15.83
C ARG A 727 -2.32 -22.35 15.09
N VAL A 728 -3.57 -22.13 15.50
CA VAL A 728 -4.76 -22.58 14.78
C VAL A 728 -5.84 -21.52 14.89
N SER A 729 -6.58 -21.29 13.82
CA SER A 729 -7.68 -20.31 13.82
C SER A 729 -8.83 -20.76 12.93
N TYR A 730 -10.03 -20.31 13.31
CA TYR A 730 -11.26 -20.42 12.52
C TYR A 730 -11.89 -19.04 12.41
N SER A 731 -12.43 -18.71 11.24
CA SER A 731 -13.10 -17.43 11.00
C SER A 731 -14.22 -17.56 9.98
N GLU A 732 -15.22 -16.72 10.16
CA GLU A 732 -16.22 -16.45 9.15
C GLU A 732 -16.13 -14.97 8.74
N VAL A 733 -16.37 -14.67 7.45
CA VAL A 733 -16.47 -13.31 6.91
C VAL A 733 -17.58 -13.28 5.88
N GLY A 734 -18.43 -12.25 5.94
CA GLY A 734 -19.44 -11.99 4.92
C GLY A 734 -18.89 -11.09 3.83
N ASN A 735 -19.47 -11.14 2.62
CA ASN A 735 -19.21 -10.22 1.52
C ASN A 735 -20.55 -9.64 1.01
N SER A 736 -20.60 -8.31 0.86
CA SER A 736 -21.79 -7.63 0.35
C SER A 736 -21.80 -7.63 -1.19
N PRO A 737 -23.00 -7.61 -1.82
CA PRO A 737 -23.10 -7.45 -3.27
C PRO A 737 -22.66 -6.04 -3.67
N ASP A 738 -22.38 -5.88 -4.96
CA ASP A 738 -22.13 -4.57 -5.55
C ASP A 738 -23.39 -3.67 -5.47
N VAL A 739 -23.16 -2.37 -5.66
CA VAL A 739 -24.27 -1.40 -5.69
C VAL A 739 -25.28 -1.76 -6.77
N PHE A 740 -26.58 -1.64 -6.47
CA PHE A 740 -27.71 -1.94 -7.36
C PHE A 740 -27.76 -3.38 -7.88
N LEU A 741 -27.00 -4.32 -7.30
CA LEU A 741 -27.08 -5.72 -7.72
C LEU A 741 -28.38 -6.37 -7.27
N ALA A 742 -28.79 -6.13 -6.03
CA ALA A 742 -30.02 -6.69 -5.48
C ALA A 742 -31.29 -5.96 -6.00
N ILE A 743 -31.24 -4.64 -6.04
CA ILE A 743 -32.33 -3.77 -6.49
C ILE A 743 -31.78 -2.83 -7.56
N PRO A 744 -31.93 -3.18 -8.84
CA PRO A 744 -31.45 -2.35 -9.93
C PRO A 744 -32.22 -1.04 -10.07
N THR A 745 -31.58 -0.05 -10.69
CA THR A 745 -32.16 1.27 -10.97
C THR A 745 -32.65 1.38 -12.42
N TYR A 746 -33.52 2.34 -12.70
CA TYR A 746 -33.86 2.72 -14.06
C TYR A 746 -32.74 3.58 -14.66
N ALA A 747 -32.41 3.31 -15.94
CA ALA A 747 -31.55 4.19 -16.71
C ALA A 747 -32.39 5.17 -17.53
N LEU A 748 -31.86 6.38 -17.76
CA LEU A 748 -32.38 7.33 -18.72
C LEU A 748 -31.42 7.35 -19.91
N VAL A 749 -31.90 7.02 -21.10
CA VAL A 749 -31.12 7.08 -22.34
C VAL A 749 -31.82 8.02 -23.31
N ASP A 750 -31.13 9.07 -23.75
CA ASP A 750 -31.65 10.12 -24.64
C ASP A 750 -33.00 10.71 -24.13
N GLY A 751 -33.13 10.88 -22.79
CA GLY A 751 -34.33 11.43 -22.16
C GLY A 751 -35.47 10.43 -21.99
N VAL A 752 -35.32 9.18 -22.38
CA VAL A 752 -36.33 8.12 -22.28
C VAL A 752 -35.97 7.13 -21.17
N PRO A 753 -36.84 6.85 -20.19
CA PRO A 753 -36.64 5.79 -19.22
C PRO A 753 -36.53 4.43 -19.89
N VAL A 754 -35.50 3.68 -19.59
CA VAL A 754 -35.30 2.31 -20.08
C VAL A 754 -35.80 1.35 -19.02
N THR A 755 -36.61 0.38 -19.42
CA THR A 755 -37.11 -0.69 -18.55
C THR A 755 -35.96 -1.47 -17.95
N GLN A 756 -36.08 -1.80 -16.65
CA GLN A 756 -35.10 -2.65 -15.98
C GLN A 756 -35.00 -4.00 -16.68
N SER A 757 -33.81 -4.37 -17.08
CA SER A 757 -33.57 -5.70 -17.68
C SER A 757 -33.35 -6.77 -16.63
N ARG A 758 -32.99 -6.39 -15.41
CA ARG A 758 -32.76 -7.31 -14.28
C ARG A 758 -33.90 -7.25 -13.29
N ARG A 759 -34.43 -8.40 -12.88
CA ARG A 759 -35.46 -8.53 -11.85
C ARG A 759 -34.86 -8.24 -10.47
N PRO A 760 -35.48 -7.37 -9.64
CA PRO A 760 -35.12 -7.17 -8.25
C PRO A 760 -35.22 -8.46 -7.43
N ASN A 761 -34.19 -8.71 -6.56
CA ASN A 761 -34.25 -9.86 -5.65
C ASN A 761 -34.16 -9.40 -4.19
N PRO A 762 -35.30 -9.27 -3.47
CA PRO A 762 -35.32 -8.87 -2.07
C PRO A 762 -34.77 -9.94 -1.12
N ASN A 763 -34.59 -11.18 -1.56
CA ASN A 763 -34.09 -12.29 -0.75
C ASN A 763 -32.57 -12.48 -0.86
N LEU A 764 -31.87 -11.58 -1.52
CA LEU A 764 -30.43 -11.67 -1.70
C LEU A 764 -29.71 -11.60 -0.36
N LYS A 765 -28.84 -12.58 -0.09
CA LYS A 765 -28.04 -12.74 1.13
C LYS A 765 -26.57 -12.43 0.85
N PRO A 766 -25.77 -12.05 1.86
CA PRO A 766 -24.33 -11.92 1.67
C PRO A 766 -23.67 -13.26 1.34
N GLU A 767 -22.62 -13.24 0.53
CA GLU A 767 -21.72 -14.39 0.41
C GLU A 767 -21.07 -14.63 1.77
N ARG A 768 -20.78 -15.88 2.10
CA ARG A 768 -20.11 -16.28 3.35
C ARG A 768 -18.89 -17.13 3.10
N THR A 769 -17.75 -16.65 3.56
CA THR A 769 -16.50 -17.42 3.56
C THR A 769 -16.21 -17.94 4.96
N LYS A 770 -16.11 -19.26 5.11
CA LYS A 770 -15.67 -19.96 6.31
C LYS A 770 -14.26 -20.47 6.08
N SER A 771 -13.34 -20.19 6.99
CA SER A 771 -11.95 -20.56 6.84
C SER A 771 -11.38 -21.11 8.14
N TRP A 772 -10.54 -22.12 8.04
CA TRP A 772 -9.64 -22.54 9.10
C TRP A 772 -8.19 -22.52 8.61
N GLU A 773 -7.27 -22.26 9.53
CA GLU A 773 -5.84 -22.19 9.30
C GLU A 773 -5.11 -22.86 10.46
N ALA A 774 -4.07 -23.63 10.15
CA ALA A 774 -3.07 -24.09 11.11
C ALA A 774 -1.68 -23.70 10.61
N GLY A 775 -0.80 -23.30 11.52
CA GLY A 775 0.53 -22.86 11.13
C GLY A 775 1.56 -22.95 12.24
N PHE A 776 2.81 -22.74 11.88
CA PHE A 776 3.94 -22.76 12.78
C PHE A 776 4.94 -21.65 12.44
N ASN A 777 5.73 -21.23 13.43
CA ASN A 777 6.86 -20.32 13.27
C ASN A 777 8.03 -20.94 14.07
N PHE A 778 9.11 -21.27 13.38
CA PHE A 778 10.30 -21.84 13.96
C PHE A 778 11.49 -20.94 13.70
N VAL A 779 12.33 -20.79 14.71
CA VAL A 779 13.57 -20.05 14.63
C VAL A 779 14.72 -20.96 15.02
N PHE A 780 15.80 -20.92 14.24
CA PHE A 780 16.98 -21.75 14.43
C PHE A 780 18.26 -20.89 14.50
N PHE A 781 19.30 -21.47 15.10
CA PHE A 781 20.68 -20.95 15.11
C PHE A 781 20.79 -19.49 15.56
N LYS A 782 20.35 -19.20 16.81
CA LYS A 782 20.35 -17.85 17.38
C LYS A 782 19.69 -16.79 16.49
N ASN A 783 18.66 -17.17 15.73
CA ASN A 783 17.90 -16.31 14.85
C ASN A 783 18.37 -16.16 13.39
N SER A 784 19.47 -16.81 13.01
CA SER A 784 19.95 -16.73 11.62
C SER A 784 19.01 -17.40 10.61
N LEU A 785 18.19 -18.39 11.03
CA LEU A 785 17.27 -19.10 10.15
C LEU A 785 15.85 -19.11 10.74
N ARG A 786 14.88 -18.62 9.96
CA ARG A 786 13.45 -18.61 10.31
C ARG A 786 12.66 -19.41 9.29
N LEU A 787 11.76 -20.26 9.77
CA LEU A 787 10.85 -21.05 8.96
C LEU A 787 9.42 -20.83 9.42
N ASP A 788 8.59 -20.28 8.53
CA ASP A 788 7.16 -20.08 8.72
C ASP A 788 6.38 -20.99 7.77
N GLY A 789 5.31 -21.59 8.27
CA GLY A 789 4.44 -22.41 7.46
C GLY A 789 2.98 -22.30 7.87
N SER A 790 2.09 -22.41 6.90
CA SER A 790 0.64 -22.46 7.11
C SER A 790 -0.01 -23.44 6.15
N ILE A 791 -1.03 -24.13 6.62
CA ILE A 791 -2.00 -24.87 5.81
C ILE A 791 -3.38 -24.26 6.06
N TYR A 792 -4.18 -24.15 5.02
CA TYR A 792 -5.49 -23.53 5.13
C TYR A 792 -6.52 -24.19 4.24
N GLN A 793 -7.79 -24.01 4.61
CA GLN A 793 -8.94 -24.26 3.77
C GLN A 793 -9.98 -23.16 3.97
N SER A 794 -10.47 -22.58 2.88
CA SER A 794 -11.60 -21.66 2.88
C SER A 794 -12.72 -22.16 1.97
N ARG A 795 -13.97 -21.93 2.39
CA ARG A 795 -15.19 -22.31 1.67
C ARG A 795 -16.09 -21.10 1.58
N THR A 796 -16.42 -20.69 0.36
CA THR A 796 -17.31 -19.55 0.12
C THR A 796 -18.66 -20.08 -0.38
N TYR A 797 -19.72 -19.73 0.34
CA TYR A 797 -21.10 -20.11 0.09
C TYR A 797 -21.92 -18.91 -0.34
N ASN A 798 -23.14 -19.16 -0.86
CA ASN A 798 -24.08 -18.12 -1.28
C ASN A 798 -23.49 -17.21 -2.34
N GLN A 799 -22.77 -17.75 -3.31
CA GLN A 799 -22.22 -17.02 -4.44
C GLN A 799 -23.32 -16.25 -5.18
N PHE A 800 -23.00 -15.11 -5.75
CA PHE A 800 -23.92 -14.35 -6.59
C PHE A 800 -23.89 -14.91 -8.01
N PHE A 801 -25.06 -15.36 -8.50
CA PHE A 801 -25.24 -15.85 -9.85
C PHE A 801 -26.25 -14.99 -10.60
N GLU A 802 -25.93 -14.60 -11.82
CA GLU A 802 -26.91 -14.02 -12.74
C GLU A 802 -27.50 -15.15 -13.59
N ARG A 803 -28.77 -15.44 -13.40
CA ARG A 803 -29.51 -16.39 -14.23
C ARG A 803 -30.35 -15.68 -15.27
N THR A 804 -30.43 -16.26 -16.47
CA THR A 804 -31.31 -15.78 -17.52
C THR A 804 -32.77 -16.14 -17.18
N LEU A 805 -33.67 -15.21 -17.44
CA LEU A 805 -35.09 -15.41 -17.25
C LEU A 805 -35.81 -15.55 -18.62
N SER A 806 -36.96 -16.25 -18.63
CA SER A 806 -37.80 -16.26 -19.80
C SER A 806 -38.28 -14.83 -20.13
N SER A 807 -38.28 -14.45 -21.38
CA SER A 807 -38.79 -13.14 -21.85
C SER A 807 -40.24 -12.86 -21.47
N THR A 808 -41.03 -13.90 -21.16
CA THR A 808 -42.41 -13.78 -20.66
C THR A 808 -42.48 -13.11 -19.28
N THR A 809 -41.38 -13.09 -18.52
CA THR A 809 -41.32 -12.42 -17.20
C THR A 809 -41.17 -10.89 -17.30
N GLY A 810 -40.88 -10.37 -18.50
CA GLY A 810 -40.56 -8.96 -18.71
C GLY A 810 -39.12 -8.59 -18.30
N TYR A 811 -38.34 -9.52 -17.81
CA TYR A 811 -36.92 -9.33 -17.43
C TYR A 811 -36.01 -10.27 -18.19
N LYS A 812 -34.76 -9.85 -18.40
CA LYS A 812 -33.72 -10.70 -19.05
C LYS A 812 -33.01 -11.59 -18.06
N SER A 813 -32.79 -11.09 -16.85
CA SER A 813 -31.99 -11.81 -15.83
C SER A 813 -32.43 -11.49 -14.41
N GLU A 814 -31.90 -12.26 -13.46
CA GLU A 814 -32.01 -12.06 -12.02
C GLU A 814 -30.73 -12.54 -11.34
N VAL A 815 -30.30 -11.82 -10.28
CA VAL A 815 -29.19 -12.28 -9.43
C VAL A 815 -29.74 -13.07 -8.25
N VAL A 816 -29.21 -14.27 -8.05
CA VAL A 816 -29.61 -15.20 -6.97
C VAL A 816 -28.40 -15.69 -6.20
N ASN A 817 -28.61 -16.16 -4.99
CA ASN A 817 -27.56 -16.81 -4.21
C ASN A 817 -27.53 -18.33 -4.49
N GLY A 818 -26.37 -18.89 -4.63
CA GLY A 818 -26.18 -20.34 -4.77
C GLY A 818 -24.71 -20.72 -4.68
N GLY A 819 -24.44 -21.99 -4.87
CA GLY A 819 -23.11 -22.52 -5.10
C GLY A 819 -22.12 -22.46 -3.93
N ARG A 820 -21.01 -23.11 -4.20
CA ARG A 820 -19.90 -23.19 -3.26
C ARG A 820 -18.56 -23.29 -4.00
N VAL A 821 -17.59 -22.49 -3.54
CA VAL A 821 -16.20 -22.50 -3.99
C VAL A 821 -15.28 -22.83 -2.82
N ASP A 822 -14.42 -23.83 -3.00
CA ASP A 822 -13.41 -24.23 -2.02
C ASP A 822 -12.01 -23.81 -2.49
N ASN A 823 -11.22 -23.26 -1.59
CA ASN A 823 -9.79 -23.04 -1.74
C ASN A 823 -9.04 -23.77 -0.62
N LYS A 824 -7.98 -24.48 -0.95
CA LYS A 824 -7.08 -25.12 0.02
C LYS A 824 -5.64 -25.01 -0.44
N GLY A 825 -4.73 -24.79 0.51
CA GLY A 825 -3.35 -24.56 0.13
C GLY A 825 -2.36 -24.67 1.27
N ILE A 826 -1.10 -24.48 0.87
CA ILE A 826 0.09 -24.47 1.73
C ILE A 826 0.89 -23.22 1.42
N GLU A 827 1.38 -22.58 2.46
CA GLU A 827 2.30 -21.42 2.38
C GLU A 827 3.54 -21.77 3.21
N LEU A 828 4.73 -21.53 2.66
CA LEU A 828 6.00 -21.71 3.34
C LEU A 828 6.88 -20.50 3.06
N SER A 829 7.60 -20.03 4.08
CA SER A 829 8.60 -18.98 4.00
C SER A 829 9.83 -19.40 4.79
N LEU A 830 10.99 -19.43 4.14
CA LEU A 830 12.28 -19.66 4.76
C LEU A 830 13.10 -18.41 4.61
N ARG A 831 13.59 -17.85 5.70
CA ARG A 831 14.46 -16.66 5.70
C ARG A 831 15.75 -16.99 6.44
N PHE A 832 16.87 -16.72 5.79
CA PHE A 832 18.20 -16.77 6.36
C PHE A 832 18.78 -15.36 6.39
N GLU A 833 19.36 -14.95 7.50
CA GLU A 833 20.03 -13.67 7.66
C GLU A 833 21.20 -13.82 8.63
N ASP A 834 22.38 -13.47 8.18
CA ASP A 834 23.57 -13.49 9.02
C ASP A 834 24.58 -12.44 8.55
N LYS A 835 25.49 -12.05 9.47
CA LYS A 835 26.52 -11.06 9.21
C LYS A 835 27.86 -11.55 9.77
N TRP A 836 28.88 -11.54 8.93
CA TRP A 836 30.27 -11.92 9.28
C TRP A 836 31.21 -10.73 9.08
N GLY A 837 31.46 -9.97 10.16
CA GLY A 837 32.19 -8.71 10.09
C GLY A 837 31.41 -7.67 9.25
N ASP A 838 32.06 -7.13 8.22
CA ASP A 838 31.47 -6.15 7.29
C ASP A 838 30.58 -6.80 6.21
N PHE A 839 30.62 -8.14 6.06
CA PHE A 839 29.84 -8.87 5.06
C PHE A 839 28.54 -9.38 5.65
N GLY A 840 27.42 -9.03 5.04
CA GLY A 840 26.08 -9.52 5.39
C GLY A 840 25.46 -10.29 4.22
N TRP A 841 24.76 -11.38 4.54
CA TRP A 841 23.95 -12.14 3.59
C TRP A 841 22.56 -12.36 4.13
N SER A 842 21.58 -11.92 3.36
CA SER A 842 20.15 -12.19 3.60
C SER A 842 19.61 -12.95 2.40
N SER A 843 18.93 -14.07 2.66
CA SER A 843 18.28 -14.88 1.64
C SER A 843 16.90 -15.29 2.12
N TYR A 844 15.92 -15.26 1.22
CA TYR A 844 14.59 -15.78 1.51
C TYR A 844 14.06 -16.62 0.37
N LEU A 845 13.29 -17.64 0.74
CA LEU A 845 12.58 -18.52 -0.17
C LEU A 845 11.11 -18.55 0.25
N THR A 846 10.23 -18.19 -0.65
CA THR A 846 8.77 -18.30 -0.45
C THR A 846 8.20 -19.34 -1.40
N TYR A 847 7.31 -20.18 -0.89
CA TYR A 847 6.57 -21.15 -1.69
C TYR A 847 5.09 -21.11 -1.31
N SER A 848 4.23 -21.10 -2.30
CA SER A 848 2.79 -21.24 -2.07
C SER A 848 2.11 -22.04 -3.17
N LEU A 849 1.14 -22.85 -2.75
CA LEU A 849 0.26 -23.63 -3.60
C LEU A 849 -1.17 -23.42 -3.16
N ASN A 850 -2.06 -23.10 -4.10
CA ASN A 850 -3.50 -23.02 -3.86
C ASN A 850 -4.24 -23.91 -4.87
N LYS A 851 -5.19 -24.69 -4.39
CA LYS A 851 -6.13 -25.48 -5.21
C LYS A 851 -7.52 -24.88 -5.05
N ASN A 852 -8.01 -24.24 -6.12
CA ASN A 852 -9.36 -23.72 -6.23
C ASN A 852 -10.28 -24.78 -6.83
N LYS A 853 -11.49 -24.94 -6.30
CA LYS A 853 -12.50 -25.86 -6.81
C LYS A 853 -13.90 -25.25 -6.72
N VAL A 854 -14.59 -25.19 -7.83
CA VAL A 854 -16.04 -24.95 -7.89
C VAL A 854 -16.71 -26.28 -7.50
N VAL A 855 -17.27 -26.33 -6.30
CA VAL A 855 -17.85 -27.58 -5.76
C VAL A 855 -19.27 -27.75 -6.23
N GLU A 856 -19.99 -26.64 -6.27
CA GLU A 856 -21.40 -26.57 -6.62
C GLU A 856 -21.67 -25.21 -7.27
N LEU A 857 -22.47 -25.19 -8.31
CA LEU A 857 -23.00 -23.99 -8.91
C LEU A 857 -24.40 -23.71 -8.34
N LEU A 858 -25.45 -23.64 -9.15
CA LEU A 858 -26.81 -23.42 -8.69
C LEU A 858 -27.59 -24.74 -8.78
N ARG A 859 -28.09 -25.22 -7.64
CA ARG A 859 -28.90 -26.48 -7.64
C ARG A 859 -30.27 -26.23 -7.03
N ASN A 860 -31.29 -26.74 -7.73
CA ASN A 860 -32.69 -26.77 -7.28
C ASN A 860 -33.16 -25.40 -6.75
N TYR A 861 -32.71 -24.32 -7.37
CA TYR A 861 -33.20 -22.99 -7.03
C TYR A 861 -34.66 -22.88 -7.49
N GLU A 862 -35.56 -22.73 -6.52
CA GLU A 862 -36.97 -22.51 -6.79
C GLU A 862 -37.21 -21.01 -7.03
N ASP A 863 -37.74 -20.69 -8.22
CA ASP A 863 -38.16 -19.33 -8.53
C ASP A 863 -39.36 -18.94 -7.64
N PRO A 864 -39.25 -17.88 -6.84
CA PRO A 864 -40.31 -17.52 -5.88
C PRO A 864 -41.66 -17.10 -6.54
N TYR A 865 -41.67 -16.89 -7.86
CA TYR A 865 -42.84 -16.45 -8.59
C TYR A 865 -43.43 -17.54 -9.51
N THR A 866 -42.55 -18.30 -10.14
CA THR A 866 -42.99 -19.36 -11.10
C THR A 866 -42.95 -20.75 -10.48
N HIS A 867 -42.31 -20.93 -9.32
CA HIS A 867 -42.04 -22.23 -8.68
C HIS A 867 -41.26 -23.22 -9.55
N GLU A 868 -40.60 -22.71 -10.61
CA GLU A 868 -39.75 -23.53 -11.46
C GLU A 868 -38.42 -23.77 -10.76
N LEU A 869 -37.94 -25.02 -10.84
CA LEU A 869 -36.64 -25.39 -10.33
C LEU A 869 -35.56 -25.14 -11.40
N THR A 870 -34.55 -24.34 -11.03
CA THR A 870 -33.41 -24.08 -11.91
C THR A 870 -32.15 -24.72 -11.33
N SER A 871 -31.41 -25.45 -12.16
CA SER A 871 -30.08 -25.96 -11.83
C SER A 871 -29.10 -25.56 -12.93
N LEU A 872 -27.89 -25.17 -12.54
CA LEU A 872 -26.81 -24.80 -13.44
C LEU A 872 -25.58 -25.65 -13.03
N ASP A 873 -25.11 -26.47 -13.96
CA ASP A 873 -23.88 -27.26 -13.81
C ASP A 873 -22.70 -26.66 -14.57
N ARG A 874 -22.99 -25.69 -15.44
CA ARG A 874 -22.04 -24.98 -16.27
C ARG A 874 -22.49 -23.53 -16.47
N ILE A 875 -21.55 -22.58 -16.42
CA ILE A 875 -21.77 -21.15 -16.67
C ILE A 875 -20.68 -20.63 -17.62
N ASP A 876 -21.10 -20.03 -18.71
CA ASP A 876 -20.22 -19.31 -19.63
C ASP A 876 -19.97 -17.91 -19.06
N MET A 877 -18.73 -17.61 -18.69
CA MET A 877 -18.30 -16.31 -18.14
C MET A 877 -17.85 -15.33 -19.21
N GLY A 878 -17.97 -15.71 -20.49
CA GLY A 878 -17.56 -14.90 -21.60
C GLY A 878 -16.21 -15.29 -22.19
N GLY A 879 -15.86 -14.62 -23.27
CA GLY A 879 -14.67 -14.87 -24.07
C GLY A 879 -14.96 -14.57 -25.52
N THR A 880 -14.37 -15.35 -26.43
CA THR A 880 -14.54 -15.25 -27.87
C THR A 880 -15.14 -16.55 -28.44
N SER A 881 -15.34 -16.61 -29.72
CA SER A 881 -15.72 -17.85 -30.41
C SER A 881 -14.63 -18.93 -30.36
N MET A 882 -13.40 -18.58 -29.98
CA MET A 882 -12.24 -19.50 -29.98
C MET A 882 -11.82 -19.93 -28.57
N TYR A 883 -12.00 -19.08 -27.58
CA TYR A 883 -11.71 -19.40 -26.19
C TYR A 883 -12.73 -18.76 -25.26
N LYS A 884 -12.97 -19.39 -24.13
CA LYS A 884 -13.91 -18.94 -23.11
C LYS A 884 -13.42 -19.28 -21.72
N MET A 885 -13.85 -18.50 -20.73
CA MET A 885 -13.83 -18.94 -19.34
C MET A 885 -15.16 -19.60 -19.01
N ILE A 886 -15.12 -20.86 -18.63
CA ILE A 886 -16.32 -21.64 -18.35
C ILE A 886 -16.19 -22.21 -16.93
N LEU A 887 -17.17 -21.89 -16.11
CA LEU A 887 -17.31 -22.49 -14.79
C LEU A 887 -18.05 -23.82 -14.92
N THR A 888 -17.46 -24.87 -14.38
CA THR A 888 -18.09 -26.20 -14.28
C THR A 888 -17.94 -26.74 -12.86
N GLU A 889 -18.93 -27.50 -12.40
CA GLU A 889 -18.79 -28.23 -11.15
C GLU A 889 -17.61 -29.20 -11.21
N GLY A 890 -16.77 -29.19 -10.18
CA GLY A 890 -15.53 -29.96 -10.14
C GLY A 890 -14.32 -29.26 -10.75
N GLY A 891 -14.51 -28.23 -11.57
CA GLY A 891 -13.47 -27.38 -12.16
C GLY A 891 -12.98 -26.27 -11.21
N SER A 892 -12.27 -25.29 -11.77
CA SER A 892 -11.74 -24.11 -11.07
C SER A 892 -12.29 -22.82 -11.70
N ILE A 893 -12.36 -21.76 -10.90
CA ILE A 893 -12.79 -20.43 -11.40
C ILE A 893 -11.90 -19.93 -12.53
N GLY A 894 -10.62 -20.29 -12.55
CA GLY A 894 -9.66 -19.87 -13.58
C GLY A 894 -9.56 -20.79 -14.80
N ASP A 895 -10.44 -21.76 -14.96
CA ASP A 895 -10.35 -22.70 -16.08
C ASP A 895 -10.63 -22.02 -17.41
N ILE A 896 -9.72 -22.23 -18.36
CA ILE A 896 -9.79 -21.70 -19.73
C ILE A 896 -10.13 -22.85 -20.66
N TYR A 897 -11.14 -22.64 -21.48
CA TYR A 897 -11.62 -23.56 -22.48
C TYR A 897 -11.40 -22.98 -23.86
N VAL A 898 -11.03 -23.84 -24.79
CA VAL A 898 -10.88 -23.50 -26.20
C VAL A 898 -11.77 -24.43 -27.04
N ASN A 899 -12.19 -23.98 -28.22
CA ASN A 899 -12.88 -24.88 -29.12
C ASN A 899 -11.90 -25.94 -29.67
N THR A 900 -12.42 -27.13 -29.93
CA THR A 900 -11.62 -28.26 -30.41
C THR A 900 -11.66 -28.36 -31.92
N LEU A 901 -10.78 -29.18 -32.47
CA LEU A 901 -10.88 -29.60 -33.85
C LEU A 901 -12.00 -30.61 -34.04
N ARG A 902 -12.68 -30.56 -35.14
CA ARG A 902 -13.66 -31.57 -35.51
C ARG A 902 -12.94 -32.90 -35.71
N THR A 903 -13.40 -33.93 -35.05
CA THR A 903 -12.87 -35.30 -35.16
C THR A 903 -13.97 -36.26 -35.55
N ASP A 904 -13.58 -37.42 -36.10
CA ASP A 904 -14.46 -38.54 -36.29
C ASP A 904 -14.61 -39.38 -35.00
N GLU A 905 -15.38 -40.46 -35.06
CA GLU A 905 -15.62 -41.36 -33.90
C GLU A 905 -14.37 -42.12 -33.42
N HIS A 906 -13.29 -42.12 -34.24
CA HIS A 906 -12.00 -42.72 -33.89
C HIS A 906 -10.96 -41.70 -33.44
N GLY A 907 -11.33 -40.39 -33.37
CA GLY A 907 -10.44 -39.28 -32.98
C GLY A 907 -9.56 -38.75 -34.13
N ALA A 908 -9.76 -39.18 -35.37
CA ALA A 908 -9.03 -38.63 -36.49
C ALA A 908 -9.56 -37.23 -36.87
N ILE A 909 -8.64 -36.29 -37.09
CA ILE A 909 -8.98 -34.89 -37.39
C ILE A 909 -9.65 -34.80 -38.76
N TYR A 910 -10.83 -34.17 -38.81
CA TYR A 910 -11.50 -33.89 -40.05
C TYR A 910 -10.80 -32.80 -40.86
N VAL A 911 -10.44 -33.14 -42.09
CA VAL A 911 -9.89 -32.22 -43.07
C VAL A 911 -10.94 -31.94 -44.16
N HIS A 912 -11.23 -30.67 -44.41
CA HIS A 912 -12.22 -30.29 -45.40
C HIS A 912 -11.78 -30.68 -46.83
N PRO A 913 -12.62 -31.39 -47.59
CA PRO A 913 -12.15 -32.02 -48.85
C PRO A 913 -11.74 -31.04 -49.94
N SER A 914 -12.33 -29.83 -49.98
CA SER A 914 -12.11 -28.86 -51.09
C SER A 914 -10.87 -28.00 -50.90
N ASP A 915 -10.61 -27.56 -49.66
CA ASP A 915 -9.54 -26.61 -49.34
C ASP A 915 -8.44 -27.21 -48.48
N GLN A 916 -8.60 -28.47 -48.08
CA GLN A 916 -7.64 -29.24 -47.27
C GLN A 916 -7.23 -28.60 -45.96
N VAL A 917 -8.11 -27.78 -45.34
CA VAL A 917 -7.90 -27.18 -44.04
C VAL A 917 -8.57 -28.00 -42.94
N VAL A 918 -8.00 -27.99 -41.73
CA VAL A 918 -8.62 -28.57 -40.55
C VAL A 918 -9.81 -27.72 -40.11
N VAL A 919 -10.86 -28.38 -39.65
CA VAL A 919 -12.10 -27.71 -39.29
C VAL A 919 -12.25 -27.71 -37.76
N THR A 920 -12.56 -26.56 -37.19
CA THR A 920 -12.91 -26.46 -35.78
C THR A 920 -14.33 -26.97 -35.53
N GLN A 921 -14.58 -27.43 -34.29
CA GLN A 921 -15.90 -27.77 -33.79
C GLN A 921 -16.42 -26.57 -32.95
N PRO A 922 -17.22 -25.67 -33.55
CA PRO A 922 -17.47 -24.35 -32.94
C PRO A 922 -18.20 -24.39 -31.60
N ASP A 923 -19.02 -25.41 -31.40
CA ASP A 923 -19.89 -25.55 -30.20
C ASP A 923 -19.27 -26.43 -29.10
N GLU A 924 -18.08 -26.99 -29.35
CA GLU A 924 -17.40 -27.87 -28.42
C GLU A 924 -16.17 -27.17 -27.85
N PHE A 925 -16.18 -26.98 -26.54
CA PHE A 925 -15.11 -26.34 -25.77
C PHE A 925 -14.49 -27.33 -24.81
N VAL A 926 -13.19 -27.54 -24.95
CA VAL A 926 -12.38 -28.41 -24.09
C VAL A 926 -11.48 -27.57 -23.19
N LYS A 927 -11.23 -28.04 -21.98
CA LYS A 927 -10.34 -27.37 -21.06
C LYS A 927 -8.89 -27.39 -21.56
N ALA A 928 -8.33 -26.23 -21.85
CA ALA A 928 -6.95 -26.06 -22.31
C ALA A 928 -5.97 -25.69 -21.20
N GLY A 929 -6.44 -24.98 -20.15
CA GLY A 929 -5.55 -24.49 -19.11
C GLY A 929 -6.29 -23.87 -17.92
N ASN A 930 -5.51 -23.17 -17.10
CA ASN A 930 -6.02 -22.41 -15.96
C ASN A 930 -5.23 -21.11 -15.81
N SER A 931 -5.92 -20.00 -15.57
CA SER A 931 -5.32 -18.67 -15.41
C SER A 931 -4.54 -18.51 -14.09
N ALA A 932 -4.80 -19.36 -13.08
CA ALA A 932 -4.07 -19.33 -11.83
C ALA A 932 -2.80 -20.20 -11.92
N PRO A 933 -1.66 -19.75 -11.38
CA PRO A 933 -0.44 -20.56 -11.34
C PRO A 933 -0.64 -21.80 -10.46
N LYS A 934 0.01 -22.90 -10.82
CA LYS A 934 -0.01 -24.14 -10.03
C LYS A 934 0.64 -23.95 -8.67
N TYR A 935 1.73 -23.17 -8.62
CA TYR A 935 2.43 -22.73 -7.42
C TYR A 935 3.16 -21.42 -7.71
N ASN A 936 3.46 -20.68 -6.65
CA ASN A 936 4.34 -19.51 -6.70
C ASN A 936 5.60 -19.84 -5.90
N LEU A 937 6.76 -19.51 -6.47
CA LEU A 937 8.07 -19.65 -5.84
C LEU A 937 8.81 -18.30 -5.99
N GLY A 938 9.29 -17.75 -4.88
CA GLY A 938 10.15 -16.58 -4.87
C GLY A 938 11.45 -16.90 -4.14
N TRP A 939 12.58 -16.51 -4.72
CA TRP A 939 13.90 -16.67 -4.10
C TRP A 939 14.71 -15.40 -4.25
N GLY A 940 14.87 -14.68 -3.16
CA GLY A 940 15.61 -13.43 -3.14
C GLY A 940 16.90 -13.55 -2.33
N ASN A 941 17.95 -12.86 -2.78
CA ASN A 941 19.22 -12.77 -2.10
C ASN A 941 19.69 -11.32 -2.04
N THR A 942 20.32 -10.97 -0.94
CA THR A 942 20.98 -9.68 -0.77
C THR A 942 22.32 -9.91 -0.11
N PHE A 943 23.35 -9.41 -0.74
CA PHE A 943 24.72 -9.35 -0.21
C PHE A 943 25.04 -7.90 0.12
N SER A 944 25.56 -7.64 1.29
CA SER A 944 25.96 -6.31 1.74
C SER A 944 27.42 -6.29 2.18
N TYR A 945 28.15 -5.22 1.87
CA TYR A 945 29.51 -5.00 2.30
C TYR A 945 29.78 -3.51 2.41
N LYS A 946 30.11 -3.01 3.63
CA LYS A 946 30.46 -1.60 3.92
C LYS A 946 29.55 -0.55 3.26
N GLY A 947 28.22 -0.76 3.29
CA GLY A 947 27.26 0.19 2.72
C GLY A 947 26.95 -0.01 1.24
N LEU A 948 27.60 -0.96 0.55
CA LEU A 948 27.21 -1.43 -0.78
C LEU A 948 26.32 -2.66 -0.62
N SER A 949 25.20 -2.70 -1.36
CA SER A 949 24.32 -3.86 -1.39
C SER A 949 24.02 -4.28 -2.81
N LEU A 950 24.09 -5.60 -3.05
CA LEU A 950 23.70 -6.25 -4.30
C LEU A 950 22.56 -7.23 -4.00
N GLY A 951 21.42 -7.06 -4.68
CA GLY A 951 20.28 -7.93 -4.50
C GLY A 951 19.73 -8.44 -5.83
N PHE A 952 19.15 -9.64 -5.81
CA PHE A 952 18.42 -10.24 -6.93
C PHE A 952 17.24 -11.09 -6.43
N LEU A 953 16.22 -11.17 -7.26
CA LEU A 953 14.99 -11.92 -7.04
C LEU A 953 14.73 -12.80 -8.26
#